data_d4b5df9de7e89a5b8695885cd6937555
#
_entry.id   d4b5df9de7e89a5b8695885cd6937555
#
_cell.length_a   1.000
_cell.length_b   1.000
_cell.length_c   1.000
_cell.angle_alpha   90.00
_cell.angle_beta   90.00
_cell.angle_gamma   90.00
#
_symmetry.space_group_name_H-M   'P 1'
#
loop_
_entity.id
_entity.type
_entity.pdbx_description
1 polymer ?
#
loop_
_entity_poly.entity_id
_entity_poly.type
_entity_poly.pdbx_seq_one_letter_code
_entity_poly.pdbx_strand_id
1 'polypeptide(L)'
;MDTTTPHSHTWRFFRTCGLDQALLTTGSDVEHLATLDQKLWTALSCPTRGLRFDAETLALLDTDNDGRIRVPELLGAIDWLAVRLASFDSLLDGSDTVKLDTISTTTPEGKALLANAKRILSNLGKSKSDAISLADVTDTAKIFAETRFNGDGIVPAEAADDPAIQQTITDIITLFGAETDRSGKPGVNQAKTDAFFEAVAARLQWDAAAKADPAILPLGDKTAAAAAATAAVRAKIDDYFTRCRMAAFDPRAAQALSRTDADLAALADQELSNELPAIAAFPLSKIEADRDLPLLNGANPYWADTLATFHDAAVKPLLGDGVTALSDAQWQTLKAKLAPYDAWLAAEAGKEVAALAADRLKACADDKVKAAITKLIAKDMELEAENAQITEVERLIRYHAHLLTLLNNYVNMGRLYDPNATAIFQVGTLYMDARAADLCFHVDSVDAHATLAAASKCCLAYCTLTRPATKETRTICAAFTAGFAQTLWVGRNGIFYDLDGKDWDATIVKIVDNAISLKEAFWDPWRKIAAMISTQINKLLASKQDAALAAASKQVDSAGAAATAPAPAAAPDAPKKMDGAALASSVAALGIAVGLIGSAVGGLVSVLVGLPLWKMLVGVAAVILIVSGPSMILTWFKLRARDLAPILNACGWAVNRRLRFSLKLGRLFTSEATLPENATRELKDPYADDTSTRNTVITLLVLAAIVGALWLAGVLDNAMPDCLKRRQPACAASTTVEAPATPAAAPAATPAAAPAAAP
;
A
#
# COMPACT_ATOMS: atom_id res chain seq x y z
N MET A 1 -10.90 56.89 33.73
CA MET A 1 -10.53 55.47 33.70
C MET A 1 -11.65 54.71 32.98
N ASP A 2 -11.62 54.73 31.66
CA ASP A 2 -12.55 53.95 30.84
C ASP A 2 -12.01 52.52 30.79
N THR A 3 -12.66 51.65 31.52
CA THR A 3 -12.47 50.21 31.40
C THR A 3 -13.21 49.73 30.16
N THR A 4 -12.58 49.83 29.01
CA THR A 4 -13.00 49.08 27.82
C THR A 4 -12.83 47.62 28.14
N THR A 5 -13.95 46.94 28.44
CA THR A 5 -14.05 45.51 28.44
C THR A 5 -13.56 44.99 27.06
N PRO A 6 -12.62 44.06 26.98
CA PRO A 6 -12.23 43.48 25.69
C PRO A 6 -13.48 42.91 25.07
N HIS A 7 -13.84 43.37 23.86
CA HIS A 7 -14.92 42.80 23.08
C HIS A 7 -14.57 41.33 22.86
N SER A 8 -15.28 40.45 23.57
CA SER A 8 -15.10 39.00 23.37
C SER A 8 -15.52 38.66 21.96
N HIS A 9 -14.60 38.05 21.17
CA HIS A 9 -14.89 37.58 19.83
C HIS A 9 -16.11 36.63 19.86
N THR A 10 -17.07 36.85 18.97
CA THR A 10 -18.29 36.01 18.90
C THR A 10 -18.09 34.92 17.86
N TRP A 11 -17.83 33.72 18.34
CA TRP A 11 -17.67 32.53 17.48
C TRP A 11 -18.97 32.13 16.81
N ARG A 12 -18.89 31.85 15.49
CA ARG A 12 -19.97 31.27 14.70
C ARG A 12 -19.65 29.82 14.39
N PHE A 13 -20.67 28.97 14.43
CA PHE A 13 -20.54 27.55 14.15
C PHE A 13 -21.53 27.14 13.08
N PHE A 14 -21.10 26.22 12.22
CA PHE A 14 -22.00 25.50 11.32
C PHE A 14 -22.11 24.04 11.76
N ARG A 15 -23.25 23.43 11.49
CA ARG A 15 -23.49 22.04 11.87
C ARG A 15 -23.59 21.16 10.64
N THR A 16 -22.71 20.16 10.54
CA THR A 16 -22.75 19.16 9.46
C THR A 16 -22.57 17.76 10.01
N CYS A 17 -23.39 16.81 9.55
CA CYS A 17 -23.37 15.41 9.95
C CYS A 17 -23.35 15.19 11.50
N GLY A 18 -23.94 16.11 12.25
CA GLY A 18 -24.01 16.05 13.72
C GLY A 18 -22.84 16.64 14.47
N LEU A 19 -21.88 17.26 13.76
CA LEU A 19 -20.71 17.93 14.29
C LEU A 19 -20.85 19.44 14.15
N ASP A 20 -20.72 20.18 15.26
CA ASP A 20 -20.61 21.64 15.26
C ASP A 20 -19.15 22.02 15.04
N GLN A 21 -18.88 22.84 14.02
CA GLN A 21 -17.54 23.22 13.56
C GLN A 21 -17.44 24.74 13.51
N ALA A 22 -16.32 25.31 13.91
CA ALA A 22 -16.09 26.75 13.86
C ALA A 22 -16.07 27.24 12.39
N LEU A 23 -16.78 28.32 12.14
CA LEU A 23 -16.86 28.96 10.82
C LEU A 23 -15.77 30.03 10.75
N LEU A 24 -14.84 29.90 9.84
CA LEU A 24 -13.73 30.81 9.60
C LEU A 24 -14.00 31.61 8.32
N THR A 25 -14.65 32.74 8.42
CA THR A 25 -15.08 33.57 7.28
C THR A 25 -14.68 35.04 7.37
N THR A 26 -14.07 35.45 8.49
CA THR A 26 -13.53 36.80 8.67
C THR A 26 -12.09 36.69 9.18
N GLY A 27 -11.29 37.73 8.91
CA GLY A 27 -9.94 37.82 9.47
C GLY A 27 -9.92 37.76 10.98
N SER A 28 -10.94 38.34 11.62
CA SER A 28 -11.10 38.30 13.09
C SER A 28 -11.33 36.86 13.61
N ASP A 29 -11.96 35.97 12.85
CA ASP A 29 -12.07 34.55 13.26
C ASP A 29 -10.69 33.86 13.32
N VAL A 30 -9.77 34.21 12.40
CA VAL A 30 -8.40 33.68 12.38
C VAL A 30 -7.56 34.32 13.51
N GLU A 31 -7.62 35.63 13.67
CA GLU A 31 -6.87 36.38 14.68
C GLU A 31 -7.16 35.91 16.12
N HIS A 32 -8.43 35.54 16.40
CA HIS A 32 -8.84 35.11 17.73
C HIS A 32 -8.78 33.60 17.96
N LEU A 33 -8.17 32.81 17.04
CA LEU A 33 -8.13 31.35 17.16
C LEU A 33 -7.53 30.84 18.48
N ALA A 34 -6.61 31.57 19.11
CA ALA A 34 -6.09 31.23 20.43
C ALA A 34 -7.16 31.21 21.54
N THR A 35 -8.30 31.91 21.34
CA THR A 35 -9.42 31.93 22.29
C THR A 35 -10.40 30.77 22.09
N LEU A 36 -10.32 30.06 20.97
CA LEU A 36 -11.16 28.92 20.70
C LEU A 36 -10.62 27.67 21.43
N ASP A 37 -11.44 27.11 22.32
CA ASP A 37 -11.06 25.89 23.06
C ASP A 37 -10.64 24.78 22.08
N GLN A 38 -9.43 24.25 22.27
CA GLN A 38 -8.87 23.17 21.41
C GLN A 38 -9.75 21.93 21.35
N LYS A 39 -10.60 21.68 22.34
CA LYS A 39 -11.59 20.61 22.31
C LYS A 39 -12.64 20.78 21.21
N LEU A 40 -12.81 21.97 20.68
CA LEU A 40 -13.68 22.27 19.55
C LEU A 40 -12.97 22.15 18.19
N TRP A 41 -11.67 22.06 18.15
CA TRP A 41 -10.90 21.85 16.93
C TRP A 41 -11.13 20.42 16.42
N THR A 42 -11.22 20.25 15.11
CA THR A 42 -11.50 18.96 14.51
C THR A 42 -10.27 18.07 14.47
N ALA A 43 -9.10 18.64 14.19
CA ALA A 43 -7.80 17.96 14.30
C ALA A 43 -6.89 18.73 15.28
N LEU A 44 -5.96 18.01 15.91
CA LEU A 44 -4.96 18.56 16.85
C LEU A 44 -3.53 18.38 16.33
N SER A 45 -3.34 17.53 15.30
CA SER A 45 -2.08 17.35 14.59
C SER A 45 -2.35 16.83 13.18
N CYS A 46 -1.53 17.24 12.21
CA CYS A 46 -1.48 16.65 10.89
C CYS A 46 -0.02 16.39 10.48
N PRO A 47 0.25 15.38 9.62
CA PRO A 47 1.58 15.14 9.09
C PRO A 47 1.98 16.23 8.09
N THR A 48 3.28 16.45 7.88
CA THR A 48 3.80 17.34 6.85
C THR A 48 3.95 16.65 5.48
N ARG A 49 3.75 15.33 5.40
CA ARG A 49 3.90 14.53 4.19
C ARG A 49 2.59 13.84 3.81
N GLY A 50 2.47 13.49 2.53
CA GLY A 50 1.27 12.79 2.04
C GLY A 50 0.02 13.67 1.94
N LEU A 51 0.18 14.98 1.98
CA LEU A 51 -0.87 15.95 1.82
C LEU A 51 -0.77 16.65 0.45
N ARG A 52 -1.92 17.04 -0.07
CA ARG A 52 -2.00 17.98 -1.20
C ARG A 52 -1.94 19.41 -0.67
N PHE A 53 -0.75 19.83 -0.36
CA PHE A 53 -0.53 21.17 0.20
C PHE A 53 0.88 21.64 -0.14
N ASP A 54 1.12 22.93 -0.12
CA ASP A 54 2.44 23.50 -0.36
C ASP A 54 3.45 23.01 0.70
N ALA A 55 4.46 22.27 0.23
CA ALA A 55 5.42 21.60 1.12
C ALA A 55 6.26 22.61 1.91
N GLU A 56 6.62 23.74 1.27
CA GLU A 56 7.40 24.78 1.91
C GLU A 56 6.61 25.51 3.00
N THR A 57 5.29 25.71 2.78
CA THR A 57 4.43 26.25 3.85
C THR A 57 4.37 25.31 5.04
N LEU A 58 4.30 23.98 4.79
CA LEU A 58 4.32 23.00 5.88
C LEU A 58 5.66 22.99 6.61
N ALA A 59 6.78 23.11 5.89
CA ALA A 59 8.11 23.22 6.48
C ALA A 59 8.30 24.51 7.30
N LEU A 60 7.70 25.62 6.88
CA LEU A 60 7.72 26.88 7.64
C LEU A 60 6.86 26.84 8.91
N LEU A 61 5.84 25.96 8.93
CA LEU A 61 4.96 25.75 10.09
C LEU A 61 5.54 24.74 11.08
N ASP A 62 6.21 23.69 10.60
CA ASP A 62 6.88 22.65 11.39
C ASP A 62 8.19 23.21 11.98
N THR A 63 8.05 23.96 13.07
CA THR A 63 9.16 24.72 13.65
C THR A 63 10.15 23.88 14.45
N ASP A 64 9.71 22.70 14.93
CA ASP A 64 10.54 21.75 15.65
C ASP A 64 11.07 20.61 14.76
N ASN A 65 10.70 20.60 13.46
CA ASN A 65 11.09 19.65 12.43
C ASN A 65 10.78 18.18 12.80
N ASP A 66 9.68 17.94 13.52
CA ASP A 66 9.27 16.58 13.89
C ASP A 66 8.40 15.89 12.84
N GLY A 67 8.10 16.56 11.71
CA GLY A 67 7.29 16.07 10.60
C GLY A 67 5.79 16.15 10.86
N ARG A 68 5.36 16.98 11.83
CA ARG A 68 3.96 17.18 12.19
C ARG A 68 3.68 18.63 12.49
N ILE A 69 2.49 19.08 12.15
CA ILE A 69 2.00 20.40 12.55
C ILE A 69 0.99 20.22 13.66
N ARG A 70 1.23 20.91 14.78
CA ARG A 70 0.35 20.93 15.95
C ARG A 70 -0.25 22.31 16.20
N VAL A 71 -1.21 22.36 17.12
CA VAL A 71 -1.92 23.60 17.47
C VAL A 71 -0.98 24.75 17.86
N PRO A 72 0.08 24.55 18.69
CA PRO A 72 0.99 25.65 19.04
C PRO A 72 1.71 26.27 17.85
N GLU A 73 2.04 25.49 16.83
CA GLU A 73 2.71 25.97 15.61
C GLU A 73 1.78 26.81 14.74
N LEU A 74 0.52 26.39 14.62
CA LEU A 74 -0.49 27.19 13.92
C LEU A 74 -0.77 28.50 14.66
N LEU A 75 -0.88 28.47 15.98
CA LEU A 75 -1.05 29.68 16.79
C LEU A 75 0.20 30.56 16.69
N GLY A 76 1.40 29.99 16.73
CA GLY A 76 2.65 30.71 16.51
C GLY A 76 2.72 31.43 15.15
N ALA A 77 2.18 30.78 14.07
CA ALA A 77 2.09 31.42 12.77
C ALA A 77 1.08 32.58 12.76
N ILE A 78 -0.02 32.46 13.50
CA ILE A 78 -1.02 33.53 13.65
C ILE A 78 -0.41 34.70 14.44
N ASP A 79 0.26 34.42 15.56
CA ASP A 79 0.95 35.45 16.36
C ASP A 79 2.04 36.19 15.55
N TRP A 80 2.76 35.40 14.69
CA TRP A 80 3.76 35.98 13.79
C TRP A 80 3.13 36.92 12.76
N LEU A 81 1.94 36.57 12.23
CA LEU A 81 1.19 37.42 11.29
C LEU A 81 0.58 38.65 11.99
N ALA A 82 0.13 38.55 13.25
CA ALA A 82 -0.55 39.60 13.97
C ALA A 82 0.27 40.89 14.11
N VAL A 83 1.59 40.76 14.21
CA VAL A 83 2.50 41.93 14.28
C VAL A 83 2.97 42.40 12.90
N ARG A 84 2.62 41.70 11.82
CA ARG A 84 3.10 41.97 10.45
C ARG A 84 2.00 42.40 9.47
N LEU A 85 0.77 41.99 9.68
CA LEU A 85 -0.39 42.39 8.85
C LEU A 85 -1.14 43.56 9.50
N ALA A 86 -1.70 44.40 8.66
CA ALA A 86 -2.63 45.46 9.09
C ALA A 86 -4.02 44.92 9.42
N SER A 87 -4.46 43.87 8.71
CA SER A 87 -5.70 43.14 8.95
C SER A 87 -5.56 41.70 8.45
N PHE A 88 -6.15 40.75 9.19
CA PHE A 88 -6.24 39.34 8.78
C PHE A 88 -7.25 39.12 7.66
N ASP A 89 -8.09 40.09 7.28
CA ASP A 89 -9.05 39.94 6.20
C ASP A 89 -8.37 39.70 4.84
N SER A 90 -7.12 40.15 4.68
CA SER A 90 -6.34 39.86 3.47
C SER A 90 -6.10 38.35 3.24
N LEU A 91 -6.08 37.52 4.30
CA LEU A 91 -5.89 36.09 4.21
C LEU A 91 -7.09 35.37 3.55
N LEU A 92 -8.27 36.03 3.50
CA LEU A 92 -9.47 35.45 2.92
C LEU A 92 -9.37 35.29 1.40
N ASP A 93 -8.53 36.11 0.74
CA ASP A 93 -8.30 36.06 -0.69
C ASP A 93 -7.54 34.77 -1.13
N GLY A 94 -6.72 34.21 -0.24
CA GLY A 94 -5.91 33.01 -0.51
C GLY A 94 -4.99 33.17 -1.72
N SER A 95 -4.55 34.41 -2.00
CA SER A 95 -3.72 34.76 -3.15
C SER A 95 -2.24 34.54 -2.85
N ASP A 96 -1.48 34.09 -3.84
CA ASP A 96 -0.02 34.01 -3.85
C ASP A 96 0.66 35.41 -4.05
N THR A 97 -0.14 36.45 -4.05
CA THR A 97 0.28 37.84 -4.23
C THR A 97 -0.26 38.69 -3.08
N VAL A 98 0.63 39.35 -2.37
CA VAL A 98 0.34 40.20 -1.23
C VAL A 98 0.45 41.67 -1.64
N LYS A 99 -0.60 42.46 -1.40
CA LYS A 99 -0.54 43.90 -1.59
C LYS A 99 0.29 44.54 -0.50
N LEU A 100 1.16 45.50 -0.84
CA LEU A 100 2.06 46.14 0.12
C LEU A 100 1.31 46.97 1.18
N ASP A 101 0.09 47.41 0.90
CA ASP A 101 -0.75 48.17 1.85
C ASP A 101 -1.38 47.29 2.93
N THR A 102 -1.43 45.95 2.73
CA THR A 102 -1.89 44.98 3.74
C THR A 102 -0.83 44.69 4.82
N ILE A 103 0.43 45.10 4.59
CA ILE A 103 1.51 44.92 5.55
C ILE A 103 1.43 46.07 6.59
N SER A 104 1.54 45.75 7.87
CA SER A 104 1.46 46.71 8.96
C SER A 104 2.54 47.79 8.86
N THR A 105 2.11 49.04 8.97
CA THR A 105 3.01 50.21 9.09
C THR A 105 3.08 50.73 10.51
N THR A 106 2.40 50.10 11.47
CA THR A 106 2.36 50.52 12.88
C THR A 106 3.43 49.81 13.71
N THR A 107 3.66 48.53 13.46
CA THR A 107 4.62 47.68 14.18
C THR A 107 6.03 47.78 13.60
N PRO A 108 7.09 47.60 14.41
CA PRO A 108 8.47 47.55 13.92
C PRO A 108 8.68 46.39 12.92
N GLU A 109 8.11 45.21 13.19
CA GLU A 109 8.20 44.01 12.38
C GLU A 109 7.53 44.22 11.01
N GLY A 110 6.33 44.78 10.97
CA GLY A 110 5.63 45.11 9.73
C GLY A 110 6.37 46.15 8.89
N LYS A 111 6.92 47.21 9.50
CA LYS A 111 7.75 48.21 8.80
C LYS A 111 8.99 47.59 8.17
N ALA A 112 9.70 46.73 8.91
CA ALA A 112 10.87 46.03 8.41
C ALA A 112 10.50 45.12 7.23
N LEU A 113 9.42 44.36 7.34
CA LEU A 113 8.95 43.47 6.31
C LEU A 113 8.53 44.22 5.03
N LEU A 114 7.83 45.34 5.16
CA LEU A 114 7.45 46.21 4.05
C LEU A 114 8.68 46.81 3.36
N ALA A 115 9.70 47.23 4.12
CA ALA A 115 10.94 47.72 3.57
C ALA A 115 11.69 46.62 2.78
N ASN A 116 11.72 45.44 3.29
CA ASN A 116 12.32 44.26 2.62
C ASN A 116 11.58 43.90 1.33
N ALA A 117 10.25 43.83 1.34
CA ALA A 117 9.44 43.61 0.18
C ALA A 117 9.68 44.62 -0.94
N LYS A 118 9.75 45.92 -0.57
CA LYS A 118 10.09 46.99 -1.53
C LYS A 118 11.52 46.88 -2.07
N ARG A 119 12.47 46.45 -1.25
CA ARG A 119 13.86 46.23 -1.67
C ARG A 119 13.94 45.05 -2.66
N ILE A 120 13.26 43.94 -2.41
CA ILE A 120 13.19 42.83 -3.33
C ILE A 120 12.60 43.26 -4.68
N LEU A 121 11.47 43.96 -4.68
CA LEU A 121 10.87 44.51 -5.90
C LEU A 121 11.78 45.45 -6.66
N SER A 122 12.55 46.30 -5.92
CA SER A 122 13.55 47.15 -6.54
C SER A 122 14.67 46.38 -7.19
N ASN A 123 15.19 45.34 -6.55
CA ASN A 123 16.23 44.47 -7.11
C ASN A 123 15.75 43.72 -8.37
N LEU A 124 14.47 43.40 -8.44
CA LEU A 124 13.83 42.80 -9.61
C LEU A 124 13.43 43.81 -10.71
N GLY A 125 13.76 45.09 -10.55
CA GLY A 125 13.36 46.16 -11.48
C GLY A 125 11.87 46.54 -11.41
N LYS A 126 11.12 46.04 -10.40
CA LYS A 126 9.68 46.25 -10.21
C LYS A 126 9.35 47.33 -9.16
N SER A 127 10.15 48.36 -9.01
CA SER A 127 10.04 49.41 -7.96
C SER A 127 8.68 50.14 -7.92
N LYS A 128 7.87 50.07 -8.98
CA LYS A 128 6.55 50.69 -9.09
C LYS A 128 5.40 49.74 -8.72
N SER A 129 5.69 48.47 -8.43
CA SER A 129 4.65 47.50 -8.05
C SER A 129 4.10 47.83 -6.65
N ASP A 130 2.79 47.72 -6.51
CA ASP A 130 2.07 47.87 -5.23
C ASP A 130 1.83 46.51 -4.57
N ALA A 131 2.28 45.41 -5.20
CA ALA A 131 2.14 44.08 -4.70
C ALA A 131 3.39 43.24 -4.98
N ILE A 132 3.62 42.22 -4.16
CA ILE A 132 4.70 41.25 -4.26
C ILE A 132 4.10 39.82 -4.34
N SER A 133 4.57 39.03 -5.30
CA SER A 133 4.09 37.66 -5.52
C SER A 133 5.07 36.62 -4.99
N LEU A 134 4.58 35.38 -4.82
CA LEU A 134 5.43 34.25 -4.46
C LEU A 134 6.52 34.02 -5.51
N ALA A 135 6.21 34.20 -6.79
CA ALA A 135 7.17 34.11 -7.88
C ALA A 135 8.32 35.14 -7.77
N ASP A 136 8.04 36.32 -7.19
CA ASP A 136 9.07 37.35 -7.00
C ASP A 136 10.08 37.00 -5.90
N VAL A 137 9.74 36.14 -4.96
CA VAL A 137 10.62 35.72 -3.86
C VAL A 137 11.22 34.34 -4.05
N THR A 138 10.56 33.46 -4.83
CA THR A 138 11.05 32.10 -5.10
C THR A 138 12.01 32.04 -6.26
N ASP A 139 12.00 32.99 -7.19
CA ASP A 139 13.00 33.11 -8.25
C ASP A 139 14.33 33.65 -7.69
N THR A 140 14.81 33.01 -6.63
CA THR A 140 16.08 33.33 -5.95
C THR A 140 17.25 33.20 -6.95
N ALA A 141 17.12 32.33 -7.95
CA ALA A 141 18.09 32.21 -9.01
C ALA A 141 18.27 33.53 -9.77
N LYS A 142 17.19 34.33 -10.01
CA LYS A 142 17.30 35.65 -10.61
C LYS A 142 17.78 36.72 -9.62
N ILE A 143 17.33 36.63 -8.37
CA ILE A 143 17.72 37.58 -7.32
C ILE A 143 19.23 37.48 -7.07
N PHE A 144 19.78 36.27 -7.10
CA PHE A 144 21.17 35.96 -6.81
C PHE A 144 22.02 35.53 -8.02
N ALA A 145 21.47 35.54 -9.24
CA ALA A 145 22.16 35.06 -10.44
C ALA A 145 23.54 35.70 -10.70
N GLU A 146 23.70 36.97 -10.30
CA GLU A 146 24.92 37.73 -10.45
C GLU A 146 25.74 37.86 -9.14
N THR A 147 25.24 37.26 -8.02
CA THR A 147 25.95 37.31 -6.76
C THR A 147 26.81 36.09 -6.56
N ARG A 148 28.03 36.29 -6.04
CA ARG A 148 28.98 35.21 -5.74
C ARG A 148 28.61 34.47 -4.45
N PHE A 149 27.93 35.15 -3.53
CA PHE A 149 27.51 34.65 -2.23
C PHE A 149 26.08 35.10 -1.96
N ASN A 150 25.30 34.30 -1.24
CA ASN A 150 23.86 34.53 -1.02
C ASN A 150 23.38 34.22 0.38
N GLY A 151 24.24 33.75 1.29
CA GLY A 151 23.96 33.57 2.72
C GLY A 151 23.18 32.31 3.07
N ASP A 152 23.25 31.25 2.25
CA ASP A 152 22.63 29.97 2.54
C ASP A 152 23.62 28.91 3.05
N GLY A 153 24.89 29.26 3.14
CA GLY A 153 25.96 28.36 3.58
C GLY A 153 26.36 27.31 2.56
N ILE A 154 25.92 27.46 1.29
CA ILE A 154 26.25 26.57 0.20
C ILE A 154 27.11 27.32 -0.81
N VAL A 155 28.29 26.78 -1.13
CA VAL A 155 29.24 27.44 -2.00
C VAL A 155 29.46 26.61 -3.26
N PRO A 156 29.09 27.15 -4.46
CA PRO A 156 29.41 26.54 -5.75
C PRO A 156 30.91 26.57 -6.05
N ALA A 157 31.39 25.67 -6.92
CA ALA A 157 32.82 25.63 -7.29
C ALA A 157 33.34 26.96 -7.87
N GLU A 158 32.48 27.64 -8.61
CA GLU A 158 32.80 28.95 -9.24
C GLU A 158 32.99 30.09 -8.25
N ALA A 159 32.55 29.93 -7.01
CA ALA A 159 32.75 30.91 -5.97
C ALA A 159 34.18 30.94 -5.42
N ALA A 160 35.03 29.96 -5.75
CA ALA A 160 36.44 29.99 -5.47
C ALA A 160 37.22 30.66 -6.59
N ASP A 161 38.28 31.42 -6.26
CA ASP A 161 39.18 32.02 -7.22
C ASP A 161 40.31 31.05 -7.63
N ASP A 162 40.66 30.12 -6.71
CA ASP A 162 41.73 29.15 -6.92
C ASP A 162 41.19 27.88 -7.64
N PRO A 163 41.74 27.51 -8.79
CA PRO A 163 41.34 26.33 -9.55
C PRO A 163 41.49 25.02 -8.74
N ALA A 164 42.46 24.95 -7.80
CA ALA A 164 42.63 23.79 -6.95
C ALA A 164 41.48 23.63 -5.94
N ILE A 165 40.94 24.74 -5.43
CA ILE A 165 39.78 24.78 -4.56
C ILE A 165 38.51 24.47 -5.37
N GLN A 166 38.34 25.04 -6.57
CA GLN A 166 37.21 24.73 -7.48
C GLN A 166 37.14 23.23 -7.75
N GLN A 167 38.28 22.63 -8.08
CA GLN A 167 38.33 21.18 -8.32
C GLN A 167 37.99 20.37 -7.06
N THR A 168 38.41 20.82 -5.88
CA THR A 168 38.08 20.13 -4.62
C THR A 168 36.59 20.21 -4.31
N ILE A 169 35.95 21.36 -4.53
CA ILE A 169 34.51 21.50 -4.40
C ILE A 169 33.79 20.57 -5.40
N THR A 170 34.28 20.48 -6.63
CA THR A 170 33.74 19.55 -7.65
C THR A 170 33.90 18.09 -7.25
N ASP A 171 35.04 17.73 -6.66
CA ASP A 171 35.27 16.38 -6.13
C ASP A 171 34.30 16.04 -4.99
N ILE A 172 34.07 17.00 -4.05
CA ILE A 172 33.09 16.85 -2.99
C ILE A 172 31.68 16.64 -3.55
N ILE A 173 31.27 17.48 -4.51
CA ILE A 173 29.97 17.36 -5.18
C ILE A 173 29.82 15.98 -5.83
N THR A 174 30.87 15.50 -6.50
CA THR A 174 30.82 14.23 -7.23
C THR A 174 30.72 13.03 -6.29
N LEU A 175 31.42 13.05 -5.16
CA LEU A 175 31.55 11.91 -4.24
C LEU A 175 30.53 11.93 -3.10
N PHE A 176 30.16 13.11 -2.61
CA PHE A 176 29.22 13.28 -1.48
C PHE A 176 27.87 13.86 -1.88
N GLY A 177 27.68 14.11 -3.18
CA GLY A 177 26.48 14.72 -3.73
C GLY A 177 26.48 16.24 -3.61
N ALA A 178 25.72 16.89 -4.48
CA ALA A 178 25.55 18.34 -4.45
C ALA A 178 24.49 18.78 -3.43
N GLU A 179 24.67 19.97 -2.87
CA GLU A 179 23.56 20.79 -2.36
C GLU A 179 23.22 21.85 -3.40
N THR A 180 21.95 22.23 -3.45
CA THR A 180 21.52 23.26 -4.40
C THR A 180 21.63 24.63 -3.75
N ASP A 181 22.57 25.44 -4.21
CA ASP A 181 22.69 26.85 -3.86
C ASP A 181 21.47 27.64 -4.34
N ARG A 182 21.11 28.73 -3.71
CA ARG A 182 19.95 29.56 -4.10
C ARG A 182 20.05 30.15 -5.50
N SER A 183 21.27 30.29 -6.06
CA SER A 183 21.46 30.61 -7.49
C SER A 183 21.05 29.47 -8.42
N GLY A 184 20.65 28.31 -7.89
CA GLY A 184 20.33 27.10 -8.66
C GLY A 184 21.54 26.27 -9.03
N LYS A 185 22.75 26.64 -8.63
CA LYS A 185 23.99 25.92 -8.94
C LYS A 185 24.29 24.86 -7.90
N PRO A 186 24.96 23.74 -8.31
CA PRO A 186 25.42 22.76 -7.34
C PRO A 186 26.57 23.29 -6.51
N GLY A 187 26.49 23.13 -5.18
CA GLY A 187 27.50 23.61 -4.25
C GLY A 187 27.74 22.61 -3.09
N VAL A 188 28.56 23.04 -2.15
CA VAL A 188 28.91 22.30 -0.94
C VAL A 188 28.64 23.13 0.31
N ASN A 189 28.16 22.46 1.35
CA ASN A 189 28.00 23.05 2.68
C ASN A 189 29.12 22.58 3.62
N GLN A 190 29.17 23.14 4.85
CA GLN A 190 30.20 22.81 5.84
C GLN A 190 30.19 21.31 6.19
N ALA A 191 29.01 20.68 6.33
CA ALA A 191 28.91 19.27 6.72
C ALA A 191 29.53 18.33 5.66
N LYS A 192 29.25 18.55 4.38
CA LYS A 192 29.85 17.76 3.30
C LYS A 192 31.34 18.01 3.15
N THR A 193 31.75 19.26 3.36
CA THR A 193 33.17 19.60 3.41
C THR A 193 33.88 18.85 4.51
N ASP A 194 33.35 18.86 5.73
CA ASP A 194 33.98 18.16 6.85
C ASP A 194 34.01 16.63 6.63
N ALA A 195 32.91 16.04 6.16
CA ALA A 195 32.82 14.61 5.86
C ALA A 195 33.84 14.18 4.78
N PHE A 196 34.02 14.99 3.72
CA PHE A 196 35.01 14.71 2.69
C PHE A 196 36.43 14.69 3.26
N PHE A 197 36.82 15.73 4.01
CA PHE A 197 38.18 15.81 4.57
C PHE A 197 38.43 14.74 5.64
N GLU A 198 37.41 14.36 6.40
CA GLU A 198 37.48 13.22 7.32
C GLU A 198 37.74 11.91 6.57
N ALA A 199 36.98 11.66 5.48
CA ALA A 199 37.17 10.49 4.62
C ALA A 199 38.56 10.48 3.96
N VAL A 200 39.07 11.63 3.49
CA VAL A 200 40.43 11.76 2.93
C VAL A 200 41.49 11.43 3.99
N ALA A 201 41.36 11.95 5.19
CA ALA A 201 42.29 11.66 6.30
C ALA A 201 42.27 10.18 6.68
N ALA A 202 41.08 9.59 6.81
CA ALA A 202 40.87 8.18 7.09
C ALA A 202 41.50 7.29 6.00
N ARG A 203 41.30 7.63 4.72
CA ARG A 203 41.91 6.90 3.60
C ARG A 203 43.42 6.93 3.61
N LEU A 204 43.99 8.12 3.79
CA LEU A 204 45.46 8.27 3.85
C LEU A 204 46.05 7.56 5.04
N GLN A 205 45.40 7.56 6.19
CA GLN A 205 45.83 6.81 7.38
C GLN A 205 45.78 5.32 7.09
N TRP A 206 44.72 4.83 6.45
CA TRP A 206 44.57 3.42 6.08
C TRP A 206 45.64 3.00 5.06
N ASP A 207 45.92 3.79 4.03
CA ASP A 207 46.98 3.57 3.06
C ASP A 207 48.41 3.61 3.72
N ALA A 208 48.60 4.53 4.66
CA ALA A 208 49.86 4.66 5.38
C ALA A 208 50.13 3.46 6.28
N ALA A 209 49.13 2.88 6.91
CA ALA A 209 49.25 1.69 7.75
C ALA A 209 49.84 0.50 6.97
N ALA A 210 49.42 0.29 5.72
CA ALA A 210 49.96 -0.76 4.87
C ALA A 210 51.44 -0.57 4.51
N LYS A 211 51.92 0.70 4.45
CA LYS A 211 53.30 1.04 4.17
C LYS A 211 54.21 0.98 5.41
N ALA A 212 53.60 1.25 6.57
CA ALA A 212 54.32 1.28 7.85
C ALA A 212 54.61 -0.12 8.40
N ASP A 213 53.73 -1.09 8.16
CA ASP A 213 53.89 -2.48 8.64
C ASP A 213 54.10 -3.45 7.48
N PRO A 214 55.35 -3.92 7.27
CA PRO A 214 55.68 -4.91 6.24
C PRO A 214 54.88 -6.23 6.33
N ALA A 215 54.32 -6.53 7.51
CA ALA A 215 53.49 -7.72 7.69
C ALA A 215 52.14 -7.62 6.95
N ILE A 216 51.67 -6.42 6.70
CA ILE A 216 50.42 -6.20 5.94
C ILE A 216 50.65 -6.53 4.45
N LEU A 217 51.79 -6.15 3.90
CA LEU A 217 52.13 -6.36 2.48
C LEU A 217 53.35 -7.26 2.34
N PRO A 218 53.30 -8.55 2.78
CA PRO A 218 54.43 -9.42 2.80
C PRO A 218 55.05 -9.71 1.41
N LEU A 219 54.31 -9.45 0.33
CA LEU A 219 54.75 -9.59 -1.06
C LEU A 219 54.70 -8.25 -1.81
N GLY A 220 54.61 -7.12 -1.09
CA GLY A 220 54.46 -5.82 -1.70
C GLY A 220 53.16 -5.75 -2.55
N ASP A 221 53.26 -5.23 -3.77
CA ASP A 221 52.11 -5.07 -4.69
C ASP A 221 51.46 -6.41 -5.08
N LYS A 222 52.15 -7.54 -4.93
CA LYS A 222 51.61 -8.87 -5.24
C LYS A 222 50.75 -9.45 -4.11
N THR A 223 50.72 -8.83 -2.91
CA THR A 223 49.95 -9.34 -1.76
C THR A 223 48.49 -9.45 -2.05
N ALA A 224 47.90 -8.46 -2.75
CA ALA A 224 46.50 -8.46 -3.12
C ALA A 224 46.13 -9.68 -4.00
N ALA A 225 46.97 -9.98 -4.99
CA ALA A 225 46.76 -11.13 -5.87
C ALA A 225 46.89 -12.45 -5.10
N ALA A 226 47.87 -12.55 -4.19
CA ALA A 226 48.06 -13.72 -3.33
C ALA A 226 46.89 -13.94 -2.36
N ALA A 227 46.36 -12.88 -1.76
CA ALA A 227 45.20 -12.92 -0.89
C ALA A 227 43.94 -13.34 -1.65
N ALA A 228 43.71 -12.76 -2.82
CA ALA A 228 42.57 -13.10 -3.68
C ALA A 228 42.62 -14.57 -4.12
N ALA A 229 43.78 -15.06 -4.58
CA ALA A 229 43.98 -16.44 -4.95
C ALA A 229 43.78 -17.38 -3.75
N THR A 230 44.22 -16.97 -2.57
CA THR A 230 44.01 -17.74 -1.30
C THR A 230 42.55 -17.78 -0.91
N ALA A 231 41.83 -16.66 -1.00
CA ALA A 231 40.40 -16.56 -0.72
C ALA A 231 39.56 -17.48 -1.61
N ALA A 232 39.92 -17.60 -2.90
CA ALA A 232 39.21 -18.44 -3.87
C ALA A 232 39.22 -19.93 -3.50
N VAL A 233 40.27 -20.41 -2.80
CA VAL A 233 40.42 -21.83 -2.42
C VAL A 233 40.27 -22.09 -0.93
N ARG A 234 40.22 -21.07 -0.09
CA ARG A 234 40.24 -21.15 1.38
C ARG A 234 39.25 -22.16 1.93
N ALA A 235 37.99 -22.01 1.58
CA ALA A 235 36.92 -22.88 2.09
C ALA A 235 37.13 -24.35 1.71
N LYS A 236 37.62 -24.61 0.50
CA LYS A 236 37.87 -25.96 -0.01
C LYS A 236 39.12 -26.59 0.63
N ILE A 237 40.17 -25.82 0.88
CA ILE A 237 41.38 -26.32 1.55
C ILE A 237 41.10 -26.56 3.03
N ASP A 238 40.34 -25.68 3.69
CA ASP A 238 39.94 -25.89 5.09
C ASP A 238 39.03 -27.12 5.23
N ASP A 239 38.09 -27.39 4.29
CA ASP A 239 37.31 -28.61 4.24
C ASP A 239 38.20 -29.85 4.05
N TYR A 240 39.15 -29.79 3.10
CA TYR A 240 40.08 -30.89 2.83
C TYR A 240 40.86 -31.29 4.07
N PHE A 241 41.56 -30.35 4.73
CA PHE A 241 42.34 -30.65 5.91
C PHE A 241 41.48 -31.04 7.13
N THR A 242 40.25 -30.50 7.23
CA THR A 242 39.32 -30.94 8.26
C THR A 242 38.93 -32.41 8.07
N ARG A 243 38.68 -32.85 6.83
CA ARG A 243 38.43 -34.27 6.50
C ARG A 243 39.65 -35.15 6.79
N CYS A 244 40.84 -34.69 6.47
CA CYS A 244 42.07 -35.41 6.78
C CYS A 244 42.30 -35.58 8.30
N ARG A 245 42.02 -34.53 9.07
CA ARG A 245 42.04 -34.61 10.55
C ARG A 245 40.99 -35.56 11.12
N MET A 246 39.81 -35.60 10.53
CA MET A 246 38.75 -36.58 10.87
C MET A 246 39.19 -38.01 10.53
N ALA A 247 39.88 -38.22 9.41
CA ALA A 247 40.46 -39.52 9.05
C ALA A 247 41.60 -39.95 9.97
N ALA A 248 42.38 -39.00 10.50
CA ALA A 248 43.40 -39.26 11.55
C ALA A 248 42.75 -39.64 12.89
N PHE A 249 41.63 -39.01 13.25
CA PHE A 249 40.87 -39.32 14.45
C PHE A 249 40.17 -40.70 14.38
N ASP A 250 39.51 -40.99 13.26
CA ASP A 250 38.88 -42.29 13.02
C ASP A 250 39.17 -42.74 11.59
N PRO A 251 39.96 -43.80 11.39
CA PRO A 251 40.30 -44.29 10.04
C PRO A 251 39.12 -44.61 9.15
N ARG A 252 37.97 -44.93 9.73
CA ARG A 252 36.71 -45.16 8.96
C ARG A 252 36.21 -43.91 8.26
N ALA A 253 36.56 -42.74 8.76
CA ALA A 253 36.19 -41.45 8.19
C ALA A 253 36.89 -41.24 6.84
N ALA A 254 38.04 -41.81 6.59
CA ALA A 254 38.74 -41.68 5.30
C ALA A 254 37.88 -42.14 4.13
N GLN A 255 37.19 -43.27 4.27
CA GLN A 255 36.27 -43.79 3.24
C GLN A 255 34.92 -43.01 3.24
N ALA A 256 34.36 -42.76 4.43
CA ALA A 256 33.05 -42.09 4.56
C ALA A 256 33.07 -40.64 4.09
N LEU A 257 34.19 -39.91 4.26
CA LEU A 257 34.36 -38.51 3.86
C LEU A 257 34.95 -38.34 2.46
N SER A 258 35.39 -39.45 1.81
CA SER A 258 35.65 -39.51 0.40
C SER A 258 34.34 -39.74 -0.38
N ARG A 259 34.40 -39.62 -1.69
CA ARG A 259 33.22 -39.94 -2.52
C ARG A 259 32.92 -41.43 -2.50
N THR A 260 31.66 -41.78 -2.45
CA THR A 260 31.20 -43.18 -2.53
C THR A 260 31.22 -43.65 -3.98
N ASP A 261 31.24 -44.99 -4.13
CA ASP A 261 31.14 -45.61 -5.46
C ASP A 261 29.84 -45.18 -6.17
N ALA A 262 28.77 -44.93 -5.43
CA ALA A 262 27.53 -44.42 -5.97
C ALA A 262 27.65 -43.01 -6.56
N ASP A 263 28.41 -42.09 -5.88
CA ASP A 263 28.66 -40.73 -6.41
C ASP A 263 29.51 -40.78 -7.69
N LEU A 264 30.45 -41.74 -7.79
CA LEU A 264 31.23 -41.92 -9.00
C LEU A 264 30.42 -42.59 -10.13
N ALA A 265 29.57 -43.55 -9.79
CA ALA A 265 28.66 -44.19 -10.76
C ALA A 265 27.67 -43.19 -11.36
N ALA A 266 27.22 -42.20 -10.57
CA ALA A 266 26.31 -41.13 -11.06
C ALA A 266 26.95 -40.23 -12.13
N LEU A 267 28.28 -40.23 -12.22
CA LEU A 267 29.04 -39.48 -13.23
C LEU A 267 29.32 -40.35 -14.48
N ALA A 268 29.14 -41.69 -14.42
CA ALA A 268 29.59 -42.61 -15.47
C ALA A 268 28.85 -42.39 -16.79
N ASP A 269 27.58 -41.96 -16.73
CA ASP A 269 26.72 -41.73 -17.89
C ASP A 269 26.75 -40.28 -18.39
N GLN A 270 27.60 -39.41 -17.79
CA GLN A 270 27.72 -38.01 -18.16
C GLN A 270 28.98 -37.76 -18.99
N GLU A 271 28.90 -36.81 -19.91
CA GLU A 271 30.08 -36.28 -20.57
C GLU A 271 30.87 -35.40 -19.55
N LEU A 272 32.07 -35.86 -19.16
CA LEU A 272 32.84 -35.21 -18.11
C LEU A 272 33.66 -34.05 -18.70
N SER A 273 33.53 -32.89 -18.10
CA SER A 273 34.42 -31.75 -18.29
C SER A 273 34.98 -31.31 -16.95
N ASN A 274 36.11 -30.60 -16.96
CA ASN A 274 36.69 -30.02 -15.76
C ASN A 274 35.76 -29.01 -15.08
N GLU A 275 34.83 -28.40 -15.81
CA GLU A 275 33.92 -27.39 -15.33
C GLU A 275 32.61 -27.95 -14.75
N LEU A 276 32.45 -29.30 -14.71
CA LEU A 276 31.23 -29.91 -14.22
C LEU A 276 31.00 -29.62 -12.74
N PRO A 277 29.88 -28.98 -12.32
CA PRO A 277 29.62 -28.63 -10.90
C PRO A 277 29.61 -29.82 -9.95
N ALA A 278 29.26 -31.00 -10.44
CA ALA A 278 29.30 -32.25 -9.67
C ALA A 278 30.74 -32.59 -9.25
N ILE A 279 31.75 -32.33 -10.08
CA ILE A 279 33.15 -32.53 -9.81
C ILE A 279 33.63 -31.46 -8.78
N ALA A 280 33.16 -30.24 -8.87
CA ALA A 280 33.46 -29.16 -7.92
C ALA A 280 33.13 -29.53 -6.46
N ALA A 281 32.03 -30.29 -6.29
CA ALA A 281 31.56 -30.72 -4.98
C ALA A 281 32.49 -31.78 -4.31
N PHE A 282 33.31 -32.44 -5.08
CA PHE A 282 34.23 -33.47 -4.57
C PHE A 282 35.33 -32.84 -3.70
N PRO A 283 35.95 -33.63 -2.77
CA PRO A 283 37.14 -33.17 -2.07
C PRO A 283 38.28 -32.80 -3.03
N LEU A 284 39.18 -31.93 -2.58
CA LEU A 284 40.32 -31.47 -3.41
C LEU A 284 41.26 -32.58 -3.79
N SER A 285 41.41 -33.61 -2.96
CA SER A 285 42.19 -34.82 -3.25
C SER A 285 41.66 -35.98 -2.42
N LYS A 286 42.27 -37.16 -2.52
CA LYS A 286 41.95 -38.33 -1.71
C LYS A 286 42.11 -38.01 -0.23
N ILE A 287 41.12 -38.41 0.59
CA ILE A 287 41.18 -38.17 2.05
C ILE A 287 41.90 -39.31 2.73
N GLU A 288 43.01 -38.97 3.36
CA GLU A 288 43.83 -39.87 4.19
C GLU A 288 44.34 -39.09 5.41
N ALA A 289 44.68 -39.82 6.49
CA ALA A 289 45.27 -39.17 7.67
C ALA A 289 46.60 -38.48 7.30
N ASP A 290 46.78 -37.25 7.77
CA ASP A 290 48.01 -36.45 7.63
C ASP A 290 48.49 -36.27 6.17
N ARG A 291 47.58 -36.42 5.19
CA ARG A 291 47.97 -36.30 3.78
C ARG A 291 48.08 -34.84 3.36
N ASP A 292 49.22 -34.51 2.76
CA ASP A 292 49.43 -33.24 2.10
C ASP A 292 48.49 -33.07 0.89
N LEU A 293 48.02 -31.85 0.65
CA LEU A 293 47.21 -31.50 -0.50
C LEU A 293 48.10 -31.30 -1.72
N PRO A 294 47.99 -32.11 -2.79
CA PRO A 294 48.70 -31.87 -4.02
C PRO A 294 48.12 -30.63 -4.72
N LEU A 295 49.00 -29.71 -5.16
CA LEU A 295 48.57 -28.43 -5.77
C LEU A 295 48.56 -28.44 -7.28
N LEU A 296 49.49 -29.23 -7.90
CA LEU A 296 49.69 -29.22 -9.35
C LEU A 296 49.16 -30.49 -10.04
N ASN A 297 49.46 -31.68 -9.46
CA ASN A 297 49.09 -32.95 -10.03
C ASN A 297 48.38 -33.82 -8.98
N GLY A 298 47.25 -34.44 -9.31
CA GLY A 298 46.51 -35.30 -8.40
C GLY A 298 45.48 -34.58 -7.55
N ALA A 299 45.20 -33.32 -7.84
CA ALA A 299 44.09 -32.56 -7.31
C ALA A 299 42.81 -32.75 -8.14
N ASN A 300 41.69 -32.41 -7.57
CA ASN A 300 40.37 -32.39 -8.24
C ASN A 300 40.44 -31.55 -9.53
N PRO A 301 40.07 -32.11 -10.68
CA PRO A 301 40.18 -31.43 -11.98
C PRO A 301 39.46 -30.09 -12.04
N TYR A 302 38.31 -29.94 -11.39
CA TYR A 302 37.56 -28.66 -11.36
C TYR A 302 38.40 -27.53 -10.72
N TRP A 303 39.17 -27.87 -9.69
CA TRP A 303 39.95 -26.89 -8.91
C TRP A 303 41.41 -26.76 -9.41
N ALA A 304 41.82 -27.53 -10.42
CA ALA A 304 43.23 -27.58 -10.85
C ALA A 304 43.75 -26.19 -11.23
N ASP A 305 43.10 -25.44 -12.08
CA ASP A 305 43.56 -24.11 -12.51
C ASP A 305 43.54 -23.09 -11.37
N THR A 306 42.50 -23.18 -10.50
CA THR A 306 42.42 -22.31 -9.33
C THR A 306 43.53 -22.60 -8.32
N LEU A 307 43.84 -23.90 -8.11
CA LEU A 307 44.98 -24.32 -7.25
C LEU A 307 46.32 -23.97 -7.87
N ALA A 308 46.50 -24.04 -9.20
CA ALA A 308 47.70 -23.59 -9.89
C ALA A 308 47.87 -22.07 -9.72
N THR A 309 46.81 -21.30 -9.90
CA THR A 309 46.82 -19.86 -9.65
C THR A 309 47.18 -19.53 -8.18
N PHE A 310 46.59 -20.26 -7.23
CA PHE A 310 46.89 -20.13 -5.81
C PHE A 310 48.35 -20.51 -5.51
N HIS A 311 48.86 -21.59 -6.11
CA HIS A 311 50.26 -22.00 -5.97
C HIS A 311 51.20 -20.89 -6.43
N ASP A 312 51.03 -20.38 -7.63
CA ASP A 312 51.92 -19.39 -8.22
C ASP A 312 51.84 -18.02 -7.53
N ALA A 313 50.63 -17.59 -7.16
CA ALA A 313 50.42 -16.29 -6.56
C ALA A 313 50.70 -16.23 -5.05
N ALA A 314 50.45 -17.33 -4.31
CA ALA A 314 50.57 -17.32 -2.85
C ALA A 314 51.56 -18.33 -2.29
N VAL A 315 51.48 -19.62 -2.68
CA VAL A 315 52.32 -20.68 -2.07
C VAL A 315 53.78 -20.47 -2.40
N LYS A 316 54.09 -20.35 -3.67
CA LYS A 316 55.47 -20.18 -4.15
C LYS A 316 56.17 -18.96 -3.58
N PRO A 317 55.55 -17.74 -3.57
CA PRO A 317 56.21 -16.57 -3.00
C PRO A 317 56.33 -16.57 -1.47
N LEU A 318 55.40 -17.20 -0.74
CA LEU A 318 55.32 -17.16 0.73
C LEU A 318 55.99 -18.35 1.39
N LEU A 319 56.02 -19.52 0.75
CA LEU A 319 56.52 -20.77 1.34
C LEU A 319 57.75 -21.35 0.60
N GLY A 320 57.99 -20.92 -0.64
CA GLY A 320 59.15 -21.33 -1.46
C GLY A 320 58.79 -22.14 -2.70
N ASP A 321 59.67 -22.12 -3.72
CA ASP A 321 59.46 -22.70 -5.05
C ASP A 321 59.31 -24.24 -5.04
N GLY A 322 59.79 -24.94 -3.99
CA GLY A 322 59.76 -26.41 -3.92
C GLY A 322 58.46 -27.02 -3.35
N VAL A 323 57.47 -26.23 -2.98
CA VAL A 323 56.24 -26.70 -2.35
C VAL A 323 55.21 -27.10 -3.44
N THR A 324 55.26 -28.34 -3.90
CA THR A 324 54.29 -28.90 -4.87
C THR A 324 53.09 -29.54 -4.22
N ALA A 325 53.16 -29.82 -2.91
CA ALA A 325 52.09 -30.29 -2.06
C ALA A 325 52.08 -29.46 -0.77
N LEU A 326 50.90 -29.14 -0.27
CA LEU A 326 50.70 -28.25 0.88
C LEU A 326 50.32 -29.10 2.11
N SER A 327 51.10 -28.99 3.19
CA SER A 327 50.73 -29.60 4.46
C SER A 327 49.77 -28.70 5.26
N ASP A 328 49.02 -29.27 6.21
CA ASP A 328 48.12 -28.48 7.08
C ASP A 328 48.91 -27.39 7.84
N ALA A 329 50.10 -27.69 8.36
CA ALA A 329 50.96 -26.72 9.03
C ALA A 329 51.38 -25.56 8.11
N GLN A 330 51.73 -25.85 6.84
CA GLN A 330 52.09 -24.83 5.86
C GLN A 330 50.83 -23.99 5.48
N TRP A 331 49.66 -24.62 5.42
CA TRP A 331 48.41 -23.93 5.19
C TRP A 331 48.08 -22.92 6.30
N GLN A 332 48.21 -23.35 7.59
CA GLN A 332 48.02 -22.45 8.71
C GLN A 332 49.08 -21.31 8.70
N THR A 333 50.32 -21.62 8.35
CA THR A 333 51.39 -20.61 8.22
C THR A 333 51.08 -19.60 7.12
N LEU A 334 50.57 -20.04 5.96
CA LEU A 334 50.18 -19.17 4.86
C LEU A 334 49.03 -18.25 5.27
N LYS A 335 47.98 -18.82 5.91
CA LYS A 335 46.86 -18.01 6.43
C LYS A 335 47.35 -16.99 7.46
N ALA A 336 48.25 -17.37 8.37
CA ALA A 336 48.81 -16.45 9.35
C ALA A 336 49.63 -15.32 8.73
N LYS A 337 50.34 -15.58 7.64
CA LYS A 337 51.08 -14.55 6.89
C LYS A 337 50.19 -13.58 6.15
N LEU A 338 48.97 -14.01 5.72
CA LEU A 338 48.02 -13.14 5.03
C LEU A 338 47.00 -12.51 5.97
N ALA A 339 46.86 -13.00 7.22
CA ALA A 339 45.90 -12.47 8.18
C ALA A 339 46.03 -10.96 8.46
N PRO A 340 47.25 -10.36 8.55
CA PRO A 340 47.36 -8.91 8.69
C PRO A 340 46.81 -8.15 7.48
N TYR A 341 46.99 -8.66 6.26
CA TYR A 341 46.42 -8.08 5.06
C TYR A 341 44.88 -8.17 5.05
N ASP A 342 44.34 -9.35 5.36
CA ASP A 342 42.88 -9.55 5.46
C ASP A 342 42.26 -8.61 6.50
N ALA A 343 42.91 -8.45 7.67
CA ALA A 343 42.46 -7.53 8.72
C ALA A 343 42.52 -6.06 8.27
N TRP A 344 43.62 -5.67 7.60
CA TRP A 344 43.79 -4.33 7.05
C TRP A 344 42.73 -4.03 5.96
N LEU A 345 42.46 -4.99 5.06
CA LEU A 345 41.45 -4.84 4.02
C LEU A 345 40.04 -4.76 4.62
N ALA A 346 39.75 -5.57 5.65
CA ALA A 346 38.49 -5.52 6.37
C ALA A 346 38.28 -4.20 7.12
N ALA A 347 39.34 -3.53 7.53
CA ALA A 347 39.36 -2.24 8.18
C ALA A 347 39.45 -1.06 7.18
N GLU A 348 39.11 -1.30 5.89
CA GLU A 348 39.19 -0.27 4.84
C GLU A 348 38.34 0.95 5.22
N ALA A 349 39.01 2.10 5.35
CA ALA A 349 38.41 3.39 5.66
C ALA A 349 38.49 4.36 4.51
N GLY A 350 37.62 5.37 4.50
CA GLY A 350 37.56 6.37 3.44
C GLY A 350 37.20 5.80 2.06
N LYS A 351 36.25 4.86 2.01
CA LYS A 351 35.80 4.22 0.77
C LYS A 351 35.16 5.20 -0.19
N GLU A 352 34.53 6.23 0.33
CA GLU A 352 33.85 7.29 -0.41
C GLU A 352 34.82 8.02 -1.35
N VAL A 353 36.07 8.17 -0.93
CA VAL A 353 37.12 8.87 -1.70
C VAL A 353 38.10 7.92 -2.41
N ALA A 354 37.85 6.61 -2.39
CA ALA A 354 38.71 5.61 -3.01
C ALA A 354 38.88 5.76 -4.53
N ALA A 355 37.95 6.43 -5.19
CA ALA A 355 38.01 6.73 -6.64
C ALA A 355 39.02 7.82 -6.98
N LEU A 356 39.50 8.60 -6.01
CA LEU A 356 40.49 9.65 -6.23
C LEU A 356 41.90 9.07 -6.40
N ALA A 357 42.64 9.56 -7.35
CA ALA A 357 44.04 9.21 -7.52
C ALA A 357 44.89 9.60 -6.29
N ALA A 358 45.92 8.83 -6.00
CA ALA A 358 46.74 9.01 -4.79
C ALA A 358 47.34 10.42 -4.66
N ASP A 359 47.75 11.03 -5.79
CA ASP A 359 48.30 12.39 -5.75
C ASP A 359 47.20 13.44 -5.50
N ARG A 360 45.97 13.16 -5.95
CA ARG A 360 44.81 14.02 -5.66
C ARG A 360 44.40 13.95 -4.19
N LEU A 361 44.39 12.74 -3.61
CA LEU A 361 44.16 12.54 -2.19
C LEU A 361 45.15 13.33 -1.32
N LYS A 362 46.46 13.28 -1.68
CA LYS A 362 47.50 14.06 -1.00
C LYS A 362 47.28 15.56 -1.12
N ALA A 363 46.91 16.04 -2.35
CA ALA A 363 46.61 17.44 -2.55
C ALA A 363 45.42 17.92 -1.74
N CYS A 364 44.40 17.10 -1.59
CA CYS A 364 43.24 17.38 -0.72
C CYS A 364 43.58 17.32 0.78
N ALA A 365 44.66 16.64 1.17
CA ALA A 365 45.06 16.55 2.58
C ALA A 365 45.71 17.82 3.15
N ASP A 366 45.94 18.86 2.32
CA ASP A 366 46.47 20.13 2.81
C ASP A 366 45.37 20.88 3.60
N ASP A 367 45.63 21.12 4.88
CA ASP A 367 44.72 21.87 5.77
C ASP A 367 44.34 23.25 5.20
N LYS A 368 45.18 23.84 4.35
CA LYS A 368 44.90 25.12 3.69
C LYS A 368 43.71 25.02 2.74
N VAL A 369 43.53 23.88 2.07
CA VAL A 369 42.41 23.66 1.14
C VAL A 369 41.09 23.60 1.93
N LYS A 370 41.03 22.84 3.03
CA LYS A 370 39.89 22.81 3.93
C LYS A 370 39.58 24.20 4.48
N ALA A 371 40.59 24.88 5.01
CA ALA A 371 40.45 26.22 5.59
C ALA A 371 39.95 27.24 4.54
N ALA A 372 40.37 27.14 3.29
CA ALA A 372 39.91 28.02 2.21
C ALA A 372 38.43 27.79 1.90
N ILE A 373 37.96 26.53 1.79
CA ILE A 373 36.54 26.23 1.55
C ILE A 373 35.70 26.70 2.74
N THR A 374 36.11 26.39 3.97
CA THR A 374 35.41 26.85 5.19
C THR A 374 35.32 28.38 5.25
N LYS A 375 36.40 29.10 4.81
CA LYS A 375 36.38 30.56 4.74
C LYS A 375 35.40 31.09 3.67
N LEU A 376 35.25 30.40 2.55
CA LEU A 376 34.24 30.76 1.53
C LEU A 376 32.83 30.56 2.10
N ILE A 377 32.57 29.48 2.80
CA ILE A 377 31.29 29.20 3.45
C ILE A 377 31.01 30.26 4.54
N ALA A 378 32.00 30.59 5.37
CA ALA A 378 31.84 31.63 6.38
C ALA A 378 31.54 33.02 5.76
N LYS A 379 32.20 33.34 4.64
CA LYS A 379 31.95 34.57 3.89
C LYS A 379 30.57 34.63 3.27
N ASP A 380 30.04 33.48 2.82
CA ASP A 380 28.67 33.35 2.34
C ASP A 380 27.69 33.59 3.51
N MET A 381 27.93 32.99 4.68
CA MET A 381 27.11 33.15 5.88
C MET A 381 27.09 34.57 6.44
N GLU A 382 28.05 35.44 6.09
CA GLU A 382 27.99 36.88 6.43
C GLU A 382 26.74 37.55 5.85
N LEU A 383 26.17 36.99 4.77
CA LEU A 383 24.94 37.48 4.12
C LEU A 383 23.66 36.78 4.65
N GLU A 384 23.74 35.91 5.64
CA GLU A 384 22.62 35.22 6.24
C GLU A 384 21.50 36.16 6.71
N ALA A 385 21.86 37.29 7.29
CA ALA A 385 20.91 38.30 7.76
C ALA A 385 20.09 38.92 6.61
N GLU A 386 20.69 39.11 5.43
CA GLU A 386 19.97 39.61 4.24
C GLU A 386 19.04 38.52 3.69
N ASN A 387 19.50 37.32 3.75
CA ASN A 387 18.79 36.13 3.31
C ASN A 387 17.57 35.84 4.21
N ALA A 388 17.72 35.92 5.53
CA ALA A 388 16.64 35.80 6.48
C ALA A 388 15.49 36.78 6.17
N GLN A 389 15.82 37.97 5.66
CA GLN A 389 14.81 38.97 5.29
C GLN A 389 13.99 38.55 4.05
N ILE A 390 14.58 37.87 3.06
CA ILE A 390 13.85 37.32 1.91
C ILE A 390 12.95 36.19 2.35
N THR A 391 13.45 35.32 3.20
CA THR A 391 12.68 34.22 3.80
C THR A 391 11.48 34.70 4.62
N GLU A 392 11.62 35.85 5.33
CA GLU A 392 10.50 36.45 6.05
C GLU A 392 9.39 36.96 5.11
N VAL A 393 9.76 37.52 3.95
CA VAL A 393 8.78 37.98 2.95
C VAL A 393 8.13 36.76 2.27
N GLU A 394 8.89 35.75 1.95
CA GLU A 394 8.37 34.47 1.42
C GLU A 394 7.38 33.82 2.40
N ARG A 395 7.74 33.77 3.69
CA ARG A 395 6.88 33.24 4.75
C ARG A 395 5.56 34.00 4.84
N LEU A 396 5.57 35.33 4.73
CA LEU A 396 4.35 36.12 4.68
C LEU A 396 3.46 35.72 3.51
N ILE A 397 4.03 35.64 2.31
CA ILE A 397 3.27 35.34 1.09
C ILE A 397 2.70 33.92 1.14
N ARG A 398 3.48 32.94 1.60
CA ARG A 398 3.02 31.55 1.75
C ARG A 398 1.92 31.43 2.81
N TYR A 399 2.04 32.10 3.93
CA TYR A 399 0.98 32.11 4.95
C TYR A 399 -0.27 32.81 4.42
N HIS A 400 -0.13 33.91 3.70
CA HIS A 400 -1.24 34.60 3.06
C HIS A 400 -1.99 33.69 2.06
N ALA A 401 -1.27 32.94 1.24
CA ALA A 401 -1.84 32.05 0.23
C ALA A 401 -2.49 30.79 0.84
N HIS A 402 -1.89 30.21 1.88
CA HIS A 402 -2.18 28.84 2.24
C HIS A 402 -2.75 28.63 3.64
N LEU A 403 -2.48 29.54 4.60
CA LEU A 403 -2.82 29.30 6.00
C LEU A 403 -4.33 29.08 6.23
N LEU A 404 -5.19 29.90 5.63
CA LEU A 404 -6.64 29.76 5.78
C LEU A 404 -7.14 28.42 5.19
N THR A 405 -6.54 27.97 4.10
CA THR A 405 -6.83 26.65 3.52
C THR A 405 -6.47 25.53 4.48
N LEU A 406 -5.32 25.61 5.15
CA LEU A 406 -4.92 24.65 6.18
C LEU A 406 -5.89 24.67 7.37
N LEU A 407 -6.22 25.87 7.89
CA LEU A 407 -7.13 26.03 9.01
C LEU A 407 -8.52 25.44 8.74
N ASN A 408 -9.05 25.57 7.49
CA ASN A 408 -10.31 24.96 7.04
C ASN A 408 -10.22 23.47 6.76
N ASN A 409 -9.06 22.83 6.97
CA ASN A 409 -8.83 21.38 6.97
C ASN A 409 -8.32 20.87 8.32
N TYR A 410 -8.23 21.74 9.34
CA TYR A 410 -7.63 21.45 10.63
C TYR A 410 -8.55 21.85 11.80
N VAL A 411 -8.86 23.14 11.94
CA VAL A 411 -9.80 23.66 12.95
C VAL A 411 -11.21 23.15 12.67
N ASN A 412 -11.60 23.23 11.42
CA ASN A 412 -12.80 22.60 10.88
C ASN A 412 -12.43 21.72 9.68
N MET A 413 -13.37 20.98 9.15
CA MET A 413 -13.24 20.19 7.94
C MET A 413 -14.21 20.70 6.86
N GLY A 414 -14.35 22.01 6.75
CA GLY A 414 -15.28 22.67 5.83
C GLY A 414 -15.09 22.20 4.39
N ARG A 415 -13.82 22.08 3.96
CA ARG A 415 -13.51 21.64 2.58
C ARG A 415 -13.87 20.20 2.30
N LEU A 416 -13.87 19.31 3.30
CA LEU A 416 -14.35 17.92 3.14
C LEU A 416 -15.85 17.88 2.84
N TYR A 417 -16.62 18.78 3.45
CA TYR A 417 -18.08 18.79 3.33
C TYR A 417 -18.59 19.70 2.21
N ASP A 418 -17.71 20.46 1.57
CA ASP A 418 -18.02 21.28 0.41
C ASP A 418 -17.86 20.45 -0.88
N PRO A 419 -18.95 20.25 -1.66
CA PRO A 419 -18.89 19.49 -2.93
C PRO A 419 -17.94 20.09 -3.98
N ASN A 420 -17.64 21.38 -3.88
CA ASN A 420 -16.83 22.12 -4.85
C ASN A 420 -15.36 22.28 -4.40
N ALA A 421 -15.00 21.76 -3.22
CA ALA A 421 -13.66 21.85 -2.67
C ALA A 421 -13.05 20.47 -2.45
N THR A 422 -11.74 20.41 -2.54
CA THR A 422 -10.96 19.20 -2.22
C THR A 422 -10.25 19.40 -0.89
N ALA A 423 -10.35 18.45 0.02
CA ALA A 423 -9.61 18.48 1.27
C ALA A 423 -8.13 18.15 1.02
N ILE A 424 -7.23 18.71 1.85
CA ILE A 424 -5.77 18.60 1.65
C ILE A 424 -5.24 17.16 1.76
N PHE A 425 -5.97 16.26 2.37
CA PHE A 425 -5.61 14.83 2.47
C PHE A 425 -6.10 13.97 1.29
N GLN A 426 -6.87 14.53 0.35
CA GLN A 426 -7.29 13.86 -0.87
C GLN A 426 -6.19 14.02 -1.93
N VAL A 427 -5.52 12.93 -2.29
CA VAL A 427 -4.32 12.96 -3.14
C VAL A 427 -4.58 12.75 -4.62
N GLY A 428 -5.83 12.48 -5.01
CA GLY A 428 -6.25 12.28 -6.39
C GLY A 428 -7.53 11.46 -6.50
N THR A 429 -7.85 11.04 -7.74
CA THR A 429 -9.05 10.27 -8.08
C THR A 429 -8.69 8.92 -8.68
N LEU A 430 -9.23 7.84 -8.11
CA LEU A 430 -9.08 6.48 -8.63
C LEU A 430 -10.28 6.09 -9.51
N TYR A 431 -10.01 5.84 -10.78
CA TYR A 431 -10.99 5.29 -11.73
C TYR A 431 -10.89 3.76 -11.75
N MET A 432 -11.92 3.11 -11.27
CA MET A 432 -11.98 1.65 -11.22
C MET A 432 -13.44 1.18 -11.19
N ASP A 433 -13.78 0.12 -11.93
CA ASP A 433 -15.11 -0.50 -11.89
C ASP A 433 -16.24 0.46 -12.28
N ALA A 434 -16.04 1.25 -13.33
CA ALA A 434 -16.97 2.30 -13.77
C ALA A 434 -17.34 3.31 -12.66
N ARG A 435 -16.41 3.53 -11.72
CA ARG A 435 -16.52 4.47 -10.61
C ARG A 435 -15.30 5.37 -10.56
N ALA A 436 -15.49 6.60 -10.11
CA ALA A 436 -14.41 7.50 -9.72
C ALA A 436 -14.48 7.70 -8.21
N ALA A 437 -13.41 7.32 -7.51
CA ALA A 437 -13.28 7.47 -6.06
C ALA A 437 -12.32 8.62 -5.74
N ASP A 438 -12.84 9.69 -5.12
CA ASP A 438 -12.10 10.91 -4.80
C ASP A 438 -11.53 10.91 -3.38
N LEU A 439 -12.00 10.03 -2.49
CA LEU A 439 -11.41 9.83 -1.17
C LEU A 439 -10.23 8.87 -1.25
N CYS A 440 -9.13 9.36 -1.79
CA CYS A 440 -7.85 8.67 -1.88
C CYS A 440 -6.84 9.32 -0.94
N PHE A 441 -6.20 8.51 -0.11
CA PHE A 441 -5.24 8.93 0.92
C PHE A 441 -3.87 8.30 0.62
N HIS A 442 -2.81 9.05 0.86
CA HIS A 442 -1.46 8.49 0.84
C HIS A 442 -1.24 7.55 2.03
N VAL A 443 -0.54 6.43 1.80
CA VAL A 443 -0.30 5.39 2.82
C VAL A 443 1.14 4.90 2.73
N ASP A 444 1.86 4.96 3.85
CA ASP A 444 3.23 4.45 3.94
C ASP A 444 3.26 2.93 4.15
N SER A 445 2.37 2.39 4.99
CA SER A 445 2.27 0.96 5.30
C SER A 445 0.83 0.48 5.24
N VAL A 446 0.55 -0.43 4.29
CA VAL A 446 -0.79 -0.99 4.06
C VAL A 446 -1.34 -1.70 5.31
N ASP A 447 -0.52 -2.50 5.98
CA ASP A 447 -0.99 -3.33 7.10
C ASP A 447 -1.26 -2.51 8.36
N ALA A 448 -0.35 -1.59 8.69
CA ALA A 448 -0.52 -0.69 9.82
C ALA A 448 -1.75 0.20 9.62
N HIS A 449 -1.89 0.81 8.43
CA HIS A 449 -3.02 1.66 8.09
C HIS A 449 -4.34 0.89 8.11
N ALA A 450 -4.41 -0.29 7.47
CA ALA A 450 -5.64 -1.09 7.41
C ALA A 450 -6.16 -1.50 8.78
N THR A 451 -5.26 -1.78 9.72
CA THR A 451 -5.62 -2.17 11.09
C THR A 451 -6.37 -1.04 11.81
N LEU A 452 -5.89 0.19 11.71
CA LEU A 452 -6.51 1.36 12.33
C LEU A 452 -7.76 1.81 11.55
N ALA A 453 -7.66 1.88 10.23
CA ALA A 453 -8.70 2.38 9.35
C ALA A 453 -9.94 1.45 9.29
N ALA A 454 -9.83 0.18 9.67
CA ALA A 454 -10.95 -0.76 9.74
C ALA A 454 -12.10 -0.25 10.64
N ALA A 455 -11.78 0.53 11.69
CA ALA A 455 -12.76 1.14 12.57
C ALA A 455 -13.67 2.17 11.88
N SER A 456 -13.30 2.66 10.68
CA SER A 456 -14.07 3.64 9.89
C SER A 456 -15.39 3.11 9.36
N LYS A 457 -15.54 1.80 9.25
CA LYS A 457 -16.68 1.09 8.63
C LYS A 457 -16.88 1.44 7.14
N CYS A 458 -15.86 1.98 6.49
CA CYS A 458 -15.81 2.21 5.05
C CYS A 458 -15.26 0.98 4.32
N CYS A 459 -15.68 0.79 3.07
CA CYS A 459 -15.01 -0.14 2.17
C CYS A 459 -13.74 0.52 1.65
N LEU A 460 -12.58 -0.07 1.96
CA LEU A 460 -11.28 0.49 1.64
C LEU A 460 -10.53 -0.44 0.68
N ALA A 461 -10.08 0.11 -0.44
CA ALA A 461 -9.18 -0.57 -1.37
C ALA A 461 -7.79 0.06 -1.30
N TYR A 462 -6.80 -0.75 -0.95
CA TYR A 462 -5.40 -0.35 -0.97
C TYR A 462 -4.81 -0.68 -2.32
N CYS A 463 -4.25 0.31 -2.98
CA CYS A 463 -3.67 0.15 -4.31
C CYS A 463 -2.20 0.53 -4.30
N THR A 464 -1.38 -0.30 -4.95
CA THR A 464 -0.05 0.10 -5.38
C THR A 464 -0.19 0.85 -6.69
N LEU A 465 0.36 2.04 -6.73
CA LEU A 465 0.45 2.88 -7.90
C LEU A 465 1.83 2.72 -8.51
N THR A 466 1.89 2.53 -9.82
CA THR A 466 3.14 2.47 -10.57
C THR A 466 3.10 3.41 -11.75
N ARG A 467 4.19 4.08 -12.01
CA ARG A 467 4.35 4.94 -13.17
C ARG A 467 5.46 4.40 -14.06
N PRO A 468 5.13 3.73 -15.17
CA PRO A 468 6.13 3.03 -15.99
C PRO A 468 7.24 3.95 -16.52
N ALA A 469 6.91 5.21 -16.82
CA ALA A 469 7.85 6.17 -17.37
C ALA A 469 9.00 6.55 -16.42
N THR A 470 8.71 6.66 -15.11
CA THR A 470 9.69 7.11 -14.08
C THR A 470 10.09 5.98 -13.13
N LYS A 471 9.46 4.81 -13.22
CA LYS A 471 9.60 3.68 -12.28
C LYS A 471 9.25 4.04 -10.82
N GLU A 472 8.56 5.13 -10.62
CA GLU A 472 8.05 5.52 -9.31
C GLU A 472 6.94 4.60 -8.84
N THR A 473 6.93 4.31 -7.54
CA THR A 473 5.87 3.54 -6.89
C THR A 473 5.33 4.32 -5.70
N ARG A 474 4.01 4.31 -5.53
CA ARG A 474 3.31 4.91 -4.38
C ARG A 474 2.22 3.97 -3.91
N THR A 475 1.77 4.14 -2.68
CA THR A 475 0.63 3.39 -2.15
C THR A 475 -0.47 4.34 -1.72
N ILE A 476 -1.70 4.01 -2.09
CA ILE A 476 -2.89 4.76 -1.67
C ILE A 476 -3.92 3.84 -1.03
N CYS A 477 -4.76 4.45 -0.20
CA CYS A 477 -6.01 3.88 0.28
C CYS A 477 -7.16 4.65 -0.34
N ALA A 478 -8.00 3.99 -1.15
CA ALA A 478 -9.21 4.56 -1.72
C ALA A 478 -10.44 4.10 -0.93
N ALA A 479 -11.27 5.03 -0.47
CA ALA A 479 -12.52 4.72 0.21
C ALA A 479 -13.68 4.72 -0.80
N PHE A 480 -14.25 3.54 -1.06
CA PHE A 480 -15.42 3.39 -1.92
C PHE A 480 -16.70 3.59 -1.10
N THR A 481 -17.47 4.61 -1.45
CA THR A 481 -18.66 5.05 -0.71
C THR A 481 -19.97 4.88 -1.48
N ALA A 482 -19.89 4.51 -2.78
CA ALA A 482 -21.04 4.14 -3.64
C ALA A 482 -20.71 2.91 -4.49
N GLY A 483 -21.73 2.25 -5.04
CA GLY A 483 -21.64 1.03 -5.84
C GLY A 483 -21.72 -0.25 -5.02
N PHE A 484 -20.94 -1.27 -5.40
CA PHE A 484 -20.91 -2.59 -4.79
C PHE A 484 -19.48 -2.93 -4.35
N ALA A 485 -19.31 -3.43 -3.12
CA ALA A 485 -18.01 -3.90 -2.62
C ALA A 485 -17.52 -5.16 -3.35
N GLN A 486 -18.45 -6.03 -3.72
CA GLN A 486 -18.17 -7.34 -4.31
C GLN A 486 -17.54 -7.29 -5.71
N THR A 487 -17.62 -6.14 -6.39
CA THR A 487 -16.95 -5.93 -7.67
C THR A 487 -15.47 -5.58 -7.53
N LEU A 488 -14.99 -5.41 -6.31
CA LEU A 488 -13.58 -5.16 -5.98
C LEU A 488 -12.93 -6.47 -5.53
N TRP A 489 -11.75 -6.78 -6.05
CA TRP A 489 -10.94 -7.92 -5.63
C TRP A 489 -9.45 -7.58 -5.72
N VAL A 490 -8.64 -8.29 -4.95
CA VAL A 490 -7.18 -8.13 -4.98
C VAL A 490 -6.65 -8.54 -6.36
N GLY A 491 -5.79 -7.70 -6.93
CA GLY A 491 -5.27 -7.86 -8.29
C GLY A 491 -6.08 -7.15 -9.37
N ARG A 492 -7.20 -6.47 -9.02
CA ARG A 492 -7.94 -5.64 -9.98
C ARG A 492 -7.15 -4.38 -10.30
N ASN A 493 -7.10 -4.03 -11.60
CA ASN A 493 -6.43 -2.85 -12.10
C ASN A 493 -7.41 -1.68 -12.29
N GLY A 494 -6.88 -0.47 -12.17
CA GLY A 494 -7.53 0.79 -12.42
C GLY A 494 -6.52 1.86 -12.80
N ILE A 495 -6.98 3.08 -13.03
CA ILE A 495 -6.13 4.24 -13.30
C ILE A 495 -6.34 5.27 -12.20
N PHE A 496 -5.27 5.79 -11.67
CA PHE A 496 -5.29 6.86 -10.70
C PHE A 496 -4.72 8.13 -11.35
N TYR A 497 -5.46 9.22 -11.22
CA TYR A 497 -4.97 10.55 -11.59
C TYR A 497 -4.65 11.32 -10.32
N ASP A 498 -3.41 11.75 -10.21
CA ASP A 498 -3.05 12.67 -9.16
C ASP A 498 -3.55 14.09 -9.49
N LEU A 499 -3.42 14.99 -8.54
CA LEU A 499 -3.97 16.33 -8.67
C LEU A 499 -3.11 17.27 -9.53
N ASP A 500 -1.93 16.79 -9.95
CA ASP A 500 -1.07 17.43 -10.97
C ASP A 500 -1.45 16.94 -12.38
N GLY A 501 -2.46 16.08 -12.51
CA GLY A 501 -2.90 15.50 -13.77
C GLY A 501 -2.02 14.37 -14.29
N LYS A 502 -1.11 13.84 -13.45
CA LYS A 502 -0.28 12.67 -13.82
C LYS A 502 -1.08 11.39 -13.63
N ASP A 503 -0.95 10.48 -14.58
CA ASP A 503 -1.59 9.17 -14.58
C ASP A 503 -0.69 8.10 -13.96
N TRP A 504 -1.31 7.16 -13.27
CA TRP A 504 -0.66 6.04 -12.58
C TRP A 504 -1.47 4.77 -12.80
N ASP A 505 -0.79 3.67 -13.10
CA ASP A 505 -1.40 2.36 -13.07
C ASP A 505 -1.65 1.94 -11.61
N ALA A 506 -2.89 1.62 -11.29
CA ALA A 506 -3.30 1.24 -9.93
C ALA A 506 -3.69 -0.23 -9.88
N THR A 507 -3.14 -0.99 -8.94
CA THR A 507 -3.52 -2.39 -8.69
C THR A 507 -3.91 -2.59 -7.24
N ILE A 508 -5.08 -3.19 -6.98
CA ILE A 508 -5.53 -3.49 -5.62
C ILE A 508 -4.65 -4.58 -5.01
N VAL A 509 -4.05 -4.29 -3.85
CA VAL A 509 -3.23 -5.22 -3.08
C VAL A 509 -3.94 -5.73 -1.82
N LYS A 510 -4.88 -4.96 -1.26
CA LYS A 510 -5.64 -5.34 -0.07
C LYS A 510 -7.01 -4.64 -0.05
N ILE A 511 -8.01 -5.30 0.53
CA ILE A 511 -9.35 -4.74 0.71
C ILE A 511 -9.77 -4.91 2.17
N VAL A 512 -10.33 -3.84 2.74
CA VAL A 512 -11.10 -3.88 3.99
C VAL A 512 -12.58 -3.87 3.59
N ASP A 513 -13.19 -5.05 3.61
CA ASP A 513 -14.55 -5.24 3.12
C ASP A 513 -15.59 -4.71 4.12
N ASN A 514 -16.41 -3.77 3.67
CA ASN A 514 -17.59 -3.27 4.34
C ASN A 514 -18.66 -2.97 3.31
N ALA A 515 -19.92 -3.21 3.64
CA ALA A 515 -21.03 -2.91 2.75
C ALA A 515 -21.08 -1.42 2.35
N ILE A 516 -21.21 -1.17 1.05
CA ILE A 516 -21.23 0.18 0.49
C ILE A 516 -22.64 0.71 0.36
N SER A 517 -23.62 -0.13 0.04
CA SER A 517 -24.99 0.30 -0.27
C SER A 517 -26.07 -0.58 0.35
N LEU A 518 -27.28 -0.02 0.54
CA LEU A 518 -28.45 -0.79 0.99
C LEU A 518 -28.92 -1.80 -0.06
N LYS A 519 -28.67 -1.51 -1.36
CA LYS A 519 -29.00 -2.41 -2.47
C LYS A 519 -28.14 -3.69 -2.40
N GLU A 520 -26.88 -3.54 -2.04
CA GLU A 520 -25.98 -4.67 -1.79
C GLU A 520 -26.46 -5.53 -0.61
N ALA A 521 -26.84 -4.88 0.49
CA ALA A 521 -27.32 -5.55 1.69
C ALA A 521 -28.65 -6.31 1.48
N PHE A 522 -29.48 -5.85 0.56
CA PHE A 522 -30.71 -6.55 0.18
C PHE A 522 -30.39 -7.88 -0.51
N TRP A 523 -29.40 -7.91 -1.40
CA TRP A 523 -29.02 -9.10 -2.17
C TRP A 523 -28.05 -10.02 -1.45
N ASP A 524 -27.32 -9.56 -0.42
CA ASP A 524 -26.29 -10.32 0.27
C ASP A 524 -26.80 -11.65 0.89
N PRO A 525 -27.93 -11.71 1.59
CA PRO A 525 -28.46 -12.97 2.11
C PRO A 525 -28.76 -13.98 0.97
N TRP A 526 -29.35 -13.51 -0.12
CA TRP A 526 -29.70 -14.35 -1.27
C TRP A 526 -28.47 -14.93 -1.96
N ARG A 527 -27.43 -14.13 -2.09
CA ARG A 527 -26.14 -14.58 -2.65
C ARG A 527 -25.46 -15.60 -1.75
N LYS A 528 -25.49 -15.41 -0.44
CA LYS A 528 -24.96 -16.38 0.52
C LYS A 528 -25.71 -17.71 0.46
N ILE A 529 -27.02 -17.66 0.34
CA ILE A 529 -27.85 -18.84 0.15
C ILE A 529 -27.48 -19.54 -1.19
N ALA A 530 -27.39 -18.77 -2.28
CA ALA A 530 -27.00 -19.28 -3.59
C ALA A 530 -25.60 -19.90 -3.59
N ALA A 531 -24.62 -19.25 -2.95
CA ALA A 531 -23.26 -19.75 -2.79
C ALA A 531 -23.21 -21.05 -1.96
N MET A 532 -23.99 -21.12 -0.87
CA MET A 532 -24.11 -22.33 -0.06
C MET A 532 -24.70 -23.50 -0.87
N ILE A 533 -25.78 -23.24 -1.64
CA ILE A 533 -26.37 -24.23 -2.55
C ILE A 533 -25.37 -24.66 -3.63
N SER A 534 -24.69 -23.72 -4.27
CA SER A 534 -23.67 -24.00 -5.28
C SER A 534 -22.52 -24.84 -4.73
N THR A 535 -22.04 -24.53 -3.52
CA THR A 535 -20.98 -25.28 -2.84
C THR A 535 -21.45 -26.72 -2.55
N GLN A 536 -22.70 -26.92 -2.14
CA GLN A 536 -23.26 -28.25 -1.90
C GLN A 536 -23.43 -29.03 -3.21
N ILE A 537 -23.90 -28.37 -4.30
CA ILE A 537 -24.01 -28.97 -5.62
C ILE A 537 -22.62 -29.40 -6.15
N ASN A 538 -21.61 -28.51 -6.01
CA ASN A 538 -20.25 -28.81 -6.45
C ASN A 538 -19.63 -29.95 -5.65
N LYS A 539 -19.87 -30.05 -4.34
CA LYS A 539 -19.46 -31.21 -3.53
C LYS A 539 -20.12 -32.50 -3.97
N LEU A 540 -21.43 -32.46 -4.34
CA LEU A 540 -22.14 -33.59 -4.86
C LEU A 540 -21.65 -34.03 -6.26
N LEU A 541 -21.32 -33.05 -7.11
CA LEU A 541 -20.74 -33.32 -8.44
C LEU A 541 -19.33 -33.89 -8.32
N ALA A 542 -18.48 -33.36 -7.48
CA ALA A 542 -17.14 -33.85 -7.21
C ALA A 542 -17.17 -35.29 -6.67
N SER A 543 -18.05 -35.57 -5.69
CA SER A 543 -18.20 -36.93 -5.15
C SER A 543 -18.71 -37.95 -6.19
N LYS A 544 -19.56 -37.53 -7.14
CA LYS A 544 -19.99 -38.37 -8.28
C LYS A 544 -18.88 -38.56 -9.31
N GLN A 545 -18.06 -37.53 -9.52
CA GLN A 545 -16.92 -37.60 -10.44
C GLN A 545 -15.82 -38.52 -9.89
N ASP A 546 -15.52 -38.42 -8.58
CA ASP A 546 -14.59 -39.31 -7.88
C ASP A 546 -15.11 -40.74 -7.83
N ALA A 547 -16.42 -40.95 -7.64
CA ALA A 547 -17.04 -42.27 -7.70
C ALA A 547 -17.04 -42.85 -9.11
N ALA A 548 -17.24 -42.04 -10.15
CA ALA A 548 -17.15 -42.45 -11.54
C ALA A 548 -15.72 -42.79 -11.97
N LEU A 549 -14.72 -42.01 -11.52
CA LEU A 549 -13.30 -42.29 -11.71
C LEU A 549 -12.85 -43.55 -10.97
N ALA A 550 -13.32 -43.78 -9.75
CA ALA A 550 -13.06 -44.99 -8.98
C ALA A 550 -13.74 -46.23 -9.59
N ALA A 551 -14.90 -46.08 -10.23
CA ALA A 551 -15.56 -47.14 -10.98
C ALA A 551 -14.81 -47.44 -12.31
N ALA A 552 -14.34 -46.42 -13.00
CA ALA A 552 -13.53 -46.57 -14.23
C ALA A 552 -12.17 -47.22 -13.95
N SER A 553 -11.49 -46.85 -12.85
CA SER A 553 -10.22 -47.48 -12.46
C SER A 553 -10.40 -48.94 -12.08
N LYS A 554 -11.48 -49.30 -11.38
CA LYS A 554 -11.80 -50.71 -11.09
C LYS A 554 -12.08 -51.51 -12.35
N GLN A 555 -12.64 -50.89 -13.39
CA GLN A 555 -12.89 -51.55 -14.68
C GLN A 555 -11.60 -51.73 -15.49
N VAL A 556 -10.65 -50.84 -15.38
CA VAL A 556 -9.31 -50.94 -15.98
C VAL A 556 -8.46 -51.99 -15.23
N ASP A 557 -8.51 -52.02 -13.88
CA ASP A 557 -7.81 -53.01 -13.07
C ASP A 557 -8.36 -54.46 -13.31
N SER A 558 -9.67 -54.59 -13.54
CA SER A 558 -10.27 -55.89 -13.86
C SER A 558 -9.97 -56.38 -15.29
N ALA A 559 -9.68 -55.45 -16.23
CA ALA A 559 -9.24 -55.80 -17.58
C ALA A 559 -7.72 -56.14 -17.66
N GLY A 560 -6.91 -55.61 -16.74
CA GLY A 560 -5.48 -55.91 -16.60
C GLY A 560 -5.18 -57.22 -15.86
N ALA A 561 -6.10 -57.72 -15.01
CA ALA A 561 -5.90 -58.92 -14.19
C ALA A 561 -6.16 -60.27 -14.92
N ALA A 562 -6.58 -60.23 -16.19
CA ALA A 562 -6.81 -61.42 -16.98
C ALA A 562 -5.56 -61.97 -17.71
N ALA A 563 -4.38 -61.43 -17.54
CA ALA A 563 -3.19 -61.76 -18.32
C ALA A 563 -1.93 -62.03 -17.48
N THR A 564 -1.97 -62.55 -16.24
CA THR A 564 -0.79 -63.26 -15.65
C THR A 564 -1.06 -63.64 -14.19
N ALA A 565 -1.13 -64.94 -13.90
CA ALA A 565 -0.86 -65.51 -12.57
C ALA A 565 0.49 -66.21 -12.62
N PRO A 566 1.31 -66.20 -11.57
CA PRO A 566 1.28 -67.25 -10.55
C PRO A 566 1.51 -66.72 -9.09
N ALA A 567 1.20 -67.60 -8.14
CA ALA A 567 0.98 -67.55 -6.72
C ALA A 567 2.25 -67.36 -5.82
N PRO A 568 2.18 -67.51 -4.46
CA PRO A 568 1.99 -66.39 -3.54
C PRO A 568 3.14 -66.25 -2.49
N ALA A 569 3.38 -65.09 -1.93
CA ALA A 569 4.11 -64.97 -0.67
C ALA A 569 3.71 -63.71 0.13
N ALA A 570 3.31 -64.00 1.37
CA ALA A 570 3.36 -63.19 2.62
C ALA A 570 3.04 -61.68 2.62
N ALA A 571 2.04 -61.37 3.45
CA ALA A 571 1.61 -60.04 3.87
C ALA A 571 2.71 -59.28 4.69
N PRO A 572 2.67 -57.96 4.67
CA PRO A 572 2.31 -57.24 5.89
C PRO A 572 1.35 -56.03 5.70
N ASP A 573 0.59 -55.85 6.77
CA ASP A 573 -0.16 -54.70 7.25
C ASP A 573 -0.98 -53.79 6.29
N ALA A 574 -2.28 -53.90 6.50
CA ALA A 574 -3.35 -53.11 5.91
C ALA A 574 -3.41 -51.67 6.45
N PRO A 575 -3.65 -50.67 5.59
CA PRO A 575 -4.14 -49.37 6.05
C PRO A 575 -5.62 -49.46 6.43
N LYS A 576 -5.98 -48.87 7.55
CA LYS A 576 -7.32 -48.82 8.16
C LYS A 576 -8.39 -48.44 7.13
N LYS A 577 -9.38 -49.31 7.00
CA LYS A 577 -10.66 -49.04 6.31
C LYS A 577 -11.33 -47.82 6.98
N MET A 578 -11.58 -46.78 6.20
CA MET A 578 -12.50 -45.73 6.58
C MET A 578 -13.91 -46.36 6.66
N ASP A 579 -14.50 -46.28 7.88
CA ASP A 579 -15.80 -46.82 8.19
C ASP A 579 -16.88 -46.28 7.26
N GLY A 580 -17.58 -47.17 6.58
CA GLY A 580 -18.76 -46.85 5.78
C GLY A 580 -19.89 -46.13 6.55
N ALA A 581 -19.86 -46.18 7.88
CA ALA A 581 -20.74 -45.42 8.77
C ALA A 581 -20.53 -43.90 8.71
N ALA A 582 -19.29 -43.42 8.48
CA ALA A 582 -18.99 -42.01 8.32
C ALA A 582 -19.50 -41.46 6.99
N LEU A 583 -19.49 -42.27 5.92
CA LEU A 583 -20.07 -41.90 4.63
C LEU A 583 -21.58 -41.86 4.66
N ALA A 584 -22.20 -42.84 5.34
CA ALA A 584 -23.66 -42.91 5.53
C ALA A 584 -24.19 -41.78 6.38
N SER A 585 -23.44 -41.36 7.42
CA SER A 585 -23.82 -40.24 8.26
C SER A 585 -23.71 -38.87 7.57
N SER A 586 -22.73 -38.69 6.68
CA SER A 586 -22.59 -37.43 5.91
C SER A 586 -23.67 -37.34 4.81
N VAL A 587 -24.06 -38.44 4.17
CA VAL A 587 -25.17 -38.47 3.20
C VAL A 587 -26.51 -38.30 3.92
N ALA A 588 -26.70 -38.88 5.12
CA ALA A 588 -27.90 -38.70 5.91
C ALA A 588 -28.02 -37.25 6.44
N ALA A 589 -26.92 -36.62 6.88
CA ALA A 589 -26.91 -35.21 7.30
C ALA A 589 -27.23 -34.28 6.12
N LEU A 590 -26.77 -34.59 4.92
CA LEU A 590 -27.09 -33.84 3.70
C LEU A 590 -28.55 -34.04 3.29
N GLY A 591 -29.08 -35.25 3.40
CA GLY A 591 -30.49 -35.56 3.16
C GLY A 591 -31.40 -34.83 4.15
N ILE A 592 -31.00 -34.72 5.42
CA ILE A 592 -31.72 -33.95 6.45
C ILE A 592 -31.67 -32.46 6.17
N ALA A 593 -30.52 -31.91 5.79
CA ALA A 593 -30.40 -30.48 5.48
C ALA A 593 -31.19 -30.07 4.23
N VAL A 594 -31.12 -30.88 3.15
CA VAL A 594 -31.91 -30.67 1.92
C VAL A 594 -33.39 -30.95 2.20
N GLY A 595 -33.69 -31.96 3.01
CA GLY A 595 -35.04 -32.28 3.44
C GLY A 595 -35.68 -31.21 4.32
N LEU A 596 -34.92 -30.59 5.24
CA LEU A 596 -35.37 -29.46 6.05
C LEU A 596 -35.61 -28.20 5.22
N ILE A 597 -34.74 -27.91 4.27
CA ILE A 597 -34.94 -26.80 3.33
C ILE A 597 -36.11 -27.09 2.39
N GLY A 598 -36.21 -28.31 1.88
CA GLY A 598 -37.31 -28.76 1.04
C GLY A 598 -38.65 -28.78 1.79
N SER A 599 -38.68 -29.23 3.05
CA SER A 599 -39.89 -29.22 3.88
C SER A 599 -40.29 -27.81 4.33
N ALA A 600 -39.29 -26.93 4.63
CA ALA A 600 -39.57 -25.53 4.93
C ALA A 600 -40.09 -24.77 3.70
N VAL A 601 -39.51 -24.98 2.51
CA VAL A 601 -39.98 -24.41 1.24
C VAL A 601 -41.34 -25.04 0.86
N GLY A 602 -41.50 -26.34 1.00
CA GLY A 602 -42.76 -27.04 0.74
C GLY A 602 -43.87 -26.61 1.68
N GLY A 603 -43.57 -26.44 2.98
CA GLY A 603 -44.50 -25.89 3.98
C GLY A 603 -44.89 -24.44 3.64
N LEU A 604 -43.93 -23.62 3.24
CA LEU A 604 -44.16 -22.22 2.84
C LEU A 604 -45.02 -22.14 1.56
N VAL A 605 -44.74 -22.99 0.57
CA VAL A 605 -45.49 -23.10 -0.67
C VAL A 605 -46.92 -23.60 -0.37
N SER A 606 -47.10 -24.60 0.49
CA SER A 606 -48.44 -25.13 0.84
C SER A 606 -49.31 -24.10 1.54
N VAL A 607 -48.72 -23.25 2.39
CA VAL A 607 -49.42 -22.12 3.04
C VAL A 607 -49.79 -21.03 2.06
N LEU A 608 -48.88 -20.74 1.09
CA LEU A 608 -49.10 -19.71 0.06
C LEU A 608 -50.16 -20.10 -0.95
N VAL A 609 -50.22 -21.37 -1.32
CA VAL A 609 -51.11 -21.91 -2.35
C VAL A 609 -52.62 -21.86 -1.97
N GLY A 610 -52.91 -21.88 -0.70
CA GLY A 610 -54.31 -21.73 -0.20
C GLY A 610 -54.82 -20.30 -0.09
N LEU A 611 -54.04 -19.30 -0.47
CA LEU A 611 -54.36 -17.89 -0.28
C LEU A 611 -54.81 -17.21 -1.61
N PRO A 612 -55.73 -16.24 -1.59
CA PRO A 612 -56.03 -15.42 -2.75
C PRO A 612 -54.81 -14.69 -3.24
N LEU A 613 -54.69 -14.44 -4.55
CA LEU A 613 -53.51 -13.99 -5.27
C LEU A 613 -52.81 -12.77 -4.65
N TRP A 614 -53.59 -11.81 -4.12
CA TRP A 614 -53.06 -10.63 -3.45
C TRP A 614 -52.39 -10.96 -2.10
N LYS A 615 -52.91 -11.94 -1.33
CA LYS A 615 -52.31 -12.42 -0.06
C LYS A 615 -51.04 -13.23 -0.34
N MET A 616 -50.96 -13.93 -1.47
CA MET A 616 -49.75 -14.63 -1.93
C MET A 616 -48.62 -13.64 -2.26
N LEU A 617 -48.92 -12.53 -2.96
CA LEU A 617 -47.96 -11.46 -3.21
C LEU A 617 -47.44 -10.83 -1.90
N VAL A 618 -48.33 -10.57 -0.93
CA VAL A 618 -47.95 -10.06 0.39
C VAL A 618 -47.11 -11.08 1.14
N GLY A 619 -47.41 -12.39 1.04
CA GLY A 619 -46.62 -13.45 1.64
C GLY A 619 -45.20 -13.52 1.07
N VAL A 620 -45.05 -13.46 -0.24
CA VAL A 620 -43.74 -13.42 -0.90
C VAL A 620 -42.97 -12.16 -0.49
N ALA A 621 -43.62 -11.01 -0.47
CA ALA A 621 -42.99 -9.77 -0.01
C ALA A 621 -42.55 -9.86 1.46
N ALA A 622 -43.35 -10.50 2.32
CA ALA A 622 -43.01 -10.72 3.72
C ALA A 622 -41.77 -11.63 3.88
N VAL A 623 -41.68 -12.72 3.12
CA VAL A 623 -40.51 -13.59 3.10
C VAL A 623 -39.25 -12.85 2.66
N ILE A 624 -39.34 -12.07 1.59
CA ILE A 624 -38.24 -11.24 1.10
C ILE A 624 -37.82 -10.24 2.20
N LEU A 625 -38.78 -9.62 2.88
CA LEU A 625 -38.52 -8.67 3.96
C LEU A 625 -37.88 -9.32 5.19
N ILE A 626 -38.32 -10.53 5.57
CA ILE A 626 -37.76 -11.30 6.69
C ILE A 626 -36.32 -11.71 6.39
N VAL A 627 -36.02 -12.11 5.16
CA VAL A 627 -34.66 -12.54 4.77
C VAL A 627 -33.74 -11.34 4.58
N SER A 628 -34.17 -10.31 3.86
CA SER A 628 -33.30 -9.15 3.52
C SER A 628 -33.38 -8.03 4.55
N GLY A 629 -34.50 -7.89 5.28
CA GLY A 629 -34.73 -6.80 6.23
C GLY A 629 -33.68 -6.64 7.31
N PRO A 630 -33.34 -7.69 8.06
CA PRO A 630 -32.29 -7.60 9.08
C PRO A 630 -30.95 -7.14 8.51
N SER A 631 -30.55 -7.68 7.36
CA SER A 631 -29.31 -7.27 6.68
C SER A 631 -29.34 -5.79 6.26
N MET A 632 -30.45 -5.34 5.72
CA MET A 632 -30.64 -3.93 5.33
C MET A 632 -30.61 -2.99 6.54
N ILE A 633 -31.26 -3.35 7.64
CA ILE A 633 -31.28 -2.54 8.87
C ILE A 633 -29.87 -2.45 9.46
N LEU A 634 -29.15 -3.56 9.60
CA LEU A 634 -27.78 -3.58 10.10
C LEU A 634 -26.86 -2.74 9.21
N THR A 635 -26.97 -2.89 7.90
CA THR A 635 -26.20 -2.10 6.93
C THR A 635 -26.56 -0.62 7.00
N TRP A 636 -27.83 -0.27 7.15
CA TRP A 636 -28.23 1.11 7.32
C TRP A 636 -27.57 1.77 8.54
N PHE A 637 -27.52 1.06 9.67
CA PHE A 637 -26.78 1.53 10.86
C PHE A 637 -25.28 1.65 10.61
N LYS A 638 -24.66 0.67 9.91
CA LYS A 638 -23.24 0.73 9.53
C LYS A 638 -22.94 1.92 8.63
N LEU A 639 -23.77 2.14 7.61
CA LEU A 639 -23.60 3.25 6.67
C LEU A 639 -23.74 4.63 7.34
N ARG A 640 -24.64 4.76 8.34
CA ARG A 640 -24.75 5.99 9.15
C ARG A 640 -23.65 6.17 10.19
N ALA A 641 -22.94 5.09 10.52
CA ALA A 641 -21.86 5.10 11.49
C ALA A 641 -20.48 5.19 10.84
N ARG A 642 -20.41 5.40 9.50
CA ARG A 642 -19.14 5.61 8.79
C ARG A 642 -18.47 6.87 9.30
N ASP A 643 -17.16 6.77 9.53
CA ASP A 643 -16.34 7.82 10.11
C ASP A 643 -14.97 7.87 9.43
N LEU A 644 -14.55 9.01 8.97
CA LEU A 644 -13.25 9.20 8.32
C LEU A 644 -12.11 9.39 9.35
N ALA A 645 -12.43 9.71 10.60
CA ALA A 645 -11.41 9.94 11.62
C ALA A 645 -10.42 8.78 11.78
N PRO A 646 -10.83 7.48 11.81
CA PRO A 646 -9.88 6.37 11.88
C PRO A 646 -8.96 6.26 10.67
N ILE A 647 -9.42 6.66 9.47
CA ILE A 647 -8.60 6.64 8.24
C ILE A 647 -7.53 7.73 8.35
N LEU A 648 -7.92 8.95 8.72
CA LEU A 648 -6.97 10.05 8.89
C LEU A 648 -5.98 9.78 10.03
N ASN A 649 -6.44 9.21 11.15
CA ASN A 649 -5.54 8.80 12.24
C ASN A 649 -4.50 7.76 11.75
N ALA A 650 -4.91 6.85 10.88
CA ALA A 650 -4.01 5.89 10.26
C ALA A 650 -2.99 6.55 9.30
N CYS A 651 -3.34 7.70 8.68
CA CYS A 651 -2.44 8.56 7.91
C CYS A 651 -1.57 9.49 8.79
N GLY A 652 -1.59 9.35 10.11
CA GLY A 652 -0.78 10.16 11.01
C GLY A 652 -1.42 11.44 11.54
N TRP A 653 -2.69 11.70 11.25
CA TRP A 653 -3.43 12.80 11.87
C TRP A 653 -3.76 12.49 13.33
N ALA A 654 -4.00 13.52 14.13
CA ALA A 654 -4.66 13.41 15.43
C ALA A 654 -6.06 14.03 15.33
N VAL A 655 -7.01 13.26 14.83
CA VAL A 655 -8.40 13.72 14.68
C VAL A 655 -9.10 13.65 16.02
N ASN A 656 -9.53 14.82 16.51
CA ASN A 656 -10.13 14.99 17.84
C ASN A 656 -11.64 14.71 17.85
N ARG A 657 -12.31 14.76 16.68
CA ARG A 657 -13.76 14.66 16.56
C ARG A 657 -14.17 13.63 15.50
N ARG A 658 -15.42 13.17 15.57
CA ARG A 658 -15.95 12.19 14.61
C ARG A 658 -16.27 12.86 13.28
N LEU A 659 -15.69 12.37 12.18
CA LEU A 659 -15.92 12.87 10.82
C LEU A 659 -16.92 11.98 10.08
N ARG A 660 -18.17 12.03 10.51
CA ARG A 660 -19.25 11.29 9.85
C ARG A 660 -19.65 11.98 8.55
N PHE A 661 -20.16 11.21 7.61
CA PHE A 661 -20.73 11.73 6.38
C PHE A 661 -22.05 11.04 6.04
N SER A 662 -22.94 11.81 5.39
CA SER A 662 -24.26 11.34 4.98
C SER A 662 -24.16 10.41 3.77
N LEU A 663 -25.22 9.64 3.52
CA LEU A 663 -25.31 8.82 2.30
C LEU A 663 -25.25 9.67 1.01
N LYS A 664 -25.80 10.91 1.06
CA LYS A 664 -25.75 11.85 -0.06
C LYS A 664 -24.31 12.30 -0.33
N LEU A 665 -23.58 12.70 0.70
CA LEU A 665 -22.17 13.08 0.58
C LEU A 665 -21.28 11.91 0.14
N GLY A 666 -21.58 10.68 0.63
CA GLY A 666 -20.86 9.49 0.19
C GLY A 666 -20.98 9.24 -1.32
N ARG A 667 -22.11 9.58 -1.96
CA ARG A 667 -22.24 9.47 -3.41
C ARG A 667 -21.45 10.53 -4.19
N LEU A 668 -21.10 11.63 -3.55
CA LEU A 668 -20.20 12.63 -4.15
C LEU A 668 -18.75 12.17 -4.12
N PHE A 669 -18.35 11.47 -3.06
CA PHE A 669 -16.98 10.94 -2.94
C PHE A 669 -16.69 9.72 -3.83
N THR A 670 -17.73 9.00 -4.27
CA THR A 670 -17.60 7.94 -5.26
C THR A 670 -18.74 8.09 -6.25
N SER A 671 -18.44 8.57 -7.44
CA SER A 671 -19.38 8.72 -8.53
C SER A 671 -19.43 7.44 -9.37
N GLU A 672 -20.64 7.00 -9.71
CA GLU A 672 -20.87 5.87 -10.61
C GLU A 672 -21.08 6.39 -12.03
N ALA A 673 -20.66 5.61 -13.04
CA ALA A 673 -20.88 5.96 -14.44
C ALA A 673 -22.37 6.08 -14.74
N THR A 674 -22.76 7.23 -15.30
CA THR A 674 -24.12 7.51 -15.76
C THR A 674 -24.08 7.83 -17.24
N LEU A 675 -25.15 7.44 -17.95
CA LEU A 675 -25.28 7.85 -19.35
C LEU A 675 -25.50 9.36 -19.43
N PRO A 676 -24.94 10.04 -20.43
CA PRO A 676 -25.18 11.45 -20.66
C PRO A 676 -26.71 11.76 -20.79
N GLU A 677 -27.14 12.94 -20.37
CA GLU A 677 -28.57 13.31 -20.34
C GLU A 677 -29.24 13.19 -21.71
N ASN A 678 -28.50 13.39 -22.80
CA ASN A 678 -29.00 13.29 -24.17
C ASN A 678 -28.66 11.99 -24.88
N ALA A 679 -28.23 10.94 -24.13
CA ALA A 679 -27.86 9.67 -24.71
C ALA A 679 -29.10 8.89 -25.17
N THR A 680 -29.09 8.42 -26.41
CA THR A 680 -30.06 7.42 -26.91
C THR A 680 -29.52 6.02 -26.58
N ARG A 681 -30.41 5.18 -26.02
CA ARG A 681 -30.06 3.80 -25.69
C ARG A 681 -30.78 2.84 -26.61
N GLU A 682 -30.00 2.08 -27.36
CA GLU A 682 -30.53 0.93 -28.11
C GLU A 682 -30.67 -0.26 -27.16
N LEU A 683 -31.89 -0.78 -27.05
CA LEU A 683 -32.18 -1.88 -26.10
C LEU A 683 -31.87 -3.25 -26.71
N LYS A 684 -31.73 -3.32 -28.05
CA LYS A 684 -31.39 -4.55 -28.76
C LYS A 684 -29.86 -4.72 -28.73
N ASP A 685 -29.39 -5.85 -28.20
CA ASP A 685 -27.99 -6.19 -28.23
C ASP A 685 -27.59 -6.58 -29.66
N PRO A 686 -26.70 -5.82 -30.36
CA PRO A 686 -26.30 -6.13 -31.73
C PRO A 686 -25.46 -7.38 -31.86
N TYR A 687 -24.91 -7.88 -30.75
CA TYR A 687 -24.05 -9.05 -30.69
C TYR A 687 -24.73 -10.26 -30.02
N ALA A 688 -26.00 -10.14 -29.65
CA ALA A 688 -26.74 -11.26 -29.08
C ALA A 688 -26.95 -12.34 -30.15
N ASP A 689 -26.50 -13.55 -29.86
CA ASP A 689 -26.89 -14.71 -30.65
C ASP A 689 -28.43 -14.79 -30.70
N ASP A 690 -28.99 -15.12 -31.85
CA ASP A 690 -30.44 -15.22 -32.10
C ASP A 690 -31.12 -16.36 -31.31
N THR A 691 -30.63 -16.60 -30.09
CA THR A 691 -31.16 -17.56 -29.13
C THR A 691 -32.39 -17.07 -28.39
N SER A 692 -32.80 -15.81 -28.64
CA SER A 692 -33.96 -15.18 -27.98
C SER A 692 -35.24 -16.02 -28.15
N THR A 693 -35.51 -16.54 -29.34
CA THR A 693 -36.69 -17.41 -29.63
C THR A 693 -36.59 -18.73 -28.87
N ARG A 694 -35.42 -19.35 -28.84
CA ARG A 694 -35.19 -20.64 -28.14
C ARG A 694 -35.32 -20.47 -26.62
N ASN A 695 -34.72 -19.41 -26.03
CA ASN A 695 -34.82 -19.13 -24.60
C ASN A 695 -36.26 -18.74 -24.20
N THR A 696 -36.95 -18.00 -25.04
CA THR A 696 -38.37 -17.63 -24.81
C THR A 696 -39.23 -18.89 -24.85
N VAL A 697 -39.01 -19.81 -25.83
CA VAL A 697 -39.71 -21.07 -25.92
C VAL A 697 -39.41 -21.97 -24.72
N ILE A 698 -38.13 -22.08 -24.28
CA ILE A 698 -37.74 -22.85 -23.10
C ILE A 698 -38.38 -22.26 -21.84
N THR A 699 -38.40 -20.91 -21.70
CA THR A 699 -39.02 -20.26 -20.56
C THR A 699 -40.51 -20.48 -20.53
N LEU A 700 -41.17 -20.39 -21.68
CA LEU A 700 -42.61 -20.69 -21.82
C LEU A 700 -42.90 -22.18 -21.53
N LEU A 701 -42.06 -23.10 -21.99
CA LEU A 701 -42.19 -24.55 -21.68
C LEU A 701 -42.00 -24.84 -20.19
N VAL A 702 -41.02 -24.19 -19.56
CA VAL A 702 -40.80 -24.30 -18.10
C VAL A 702 -41.98 -23.71 -17.33
N LEU A 703 -42.47 -22.53 -17.70
CA LEU A 703 -43.67 -21.93 -17.15
C LEU A 703 -44.90 -22.85 -17.34
N ALA A 704 -45.09 -23.41 -18.53
CA ALA A 704 -46.17 -24.33 -18.81
C ALA A 704 -46.04 -25.62 -17.99
N ALA A 705 -44.80 -26.15 -17.82
CA ALA A 705 -44.52 -27.30 -16.97
C ALA A 705 -44.83 -26.98 -15.49
N ILE A 706 -44.45 -25.81 -15.00
CA ILE A 706 -44.76 -25.36 -13.62
C ILE A 706 -46.26 -25.21 -13.43
N VAL A 707 -46.96 -24.53 -14.40
CA VAL A 707 -48.42 -24.39 -14.35
C VAL A 707 -49.09 -25.76 -14.44
N GLY A 708 -48.60 -26.68 -15.31
CA GLY A 708 -49.07 -28.03 -15.41
C GLY A 708 -48.85 -28.86 -14.13
N ALA A 709 -47.72 -28.72 -13.51
CA ALA A 709 -47.41 -29.36 -12.21
C ALA A 709 -48.31 -28.80 -11.07
N LEU A 710 -48.55 -27.50 -11.05
CA LEU A 710 -49.45 -26.87 -10.10
C LEU A 710 -50.91 -27.26 -10.35
N TRP A 711 -51.29 -27.47 -11.62
CA TRP A 711 -52.59 -27.99 -11.98
C TRP A 711 -52.74 -29.48 -11.58
N LEU A 712 -51.73 -30.32 -11.86
CA LEU A 712 -51.64 -31.72 -11.43
C LEU A 712 -51.68 -31.86 -9.89
N ALA A 713 -51.09 -30.91 -9.18
CA ALA A 713 -51.12 -30.87 -7.71
C ALA A 713 -52.44 -30.35 -7.12
N GLY A 714 -53.41 -29.94 -7.96
CA GLY A 714 -54.71 -29.43 -7.50
C GLY A 714 -54.65 -28.00 -6.99
N VAL A 715 -53.53 -27.34 -7.12
CA VAL A 715 -53.25 -25.98 -6.59
C VAL A 715 -54.07 -24.92 -7.31
N LEU A 716 -54.32 -25.14 -8.60
CA LEU A 716 -55.03 -24.19 -9.48
C LEU A 716 -56.54 -24.41 -9.55
N ASP A 717 -57.09 -25.47 -8.89
CA ASP A 717 -58.50 -25.81 -8.96
C ASP A 717 -59.43 -24.70 -8.40
N ASN A 718 -58.91 -23.87 -7.50
CA ASN A 718 -59.69 -22.72 -6.97
C ASN A 718 -59.65 -21.45 -7.83
N ALA A 719 -58.73 -21.39 -8.80
CA ALA A 719 -58.49 -20.21 -9.65
C ALA A 719 -58.97 -20.43 -11.10
N MET A 720 -59.32 -21.67 -11.47
CA MET A 720 -59.71 -22.04 -12.84
C MET A 720 -61.26 -22.12 -13.03
N PRO A 721 -61.76 -21.79 -14.22
CA PRO A 721 -63.15 -22.04 -14.60
C PRO A 721 -63.53 -23.50 -14.40
N ASP A 722 -64.82 -23.76 -14.02
CA ASP A 722 -65.31 -25.12 -13.70
C ASP A 722 -65.13 -26.19 -14.79
N CYS A 723 -64.92 -25.78 -16.02
CA CYS A 723 -64.66 -26.70 -17.14
C CYS A 723 -63.22 -27.28 -17.15
N LEU A 724 -62.27 -26.69 -16.38
CA LEU A 724 -60.86 -27.11 -16.30
C LEU A 724 -60.45 -27.69 -14.93
N LYS A 725 -61.42 -27.77 -13.98
CA LYS A 725 -61.20 -28.40 -12.68
C LYS A 725 -61.09 -29.93 -12.84
N ARG A 726 -60.18 -30.54 -12.07
CA ARG A 726 -60.01 -31.98 -12.01
C ARG A 726 -61.33 -32.63 -11.62
N ARG A 727 -61.95 -33.40 -12.50
CA ARG A 727 -63.10 -34.19 -12.11
C ARG A 727 -62.73 -35.21 -11.05
N GLN A 728 -63.34 -35.11 -9.88
CA GLN A 728 -63.36 -36.22 -8.93
C GLN A 728 -64.11 -37.40 -9.58
N PRO A 729 -63.66 -38.64 -9.45
CA PRO A 729 -64.45 -39.82 -9.87
C PRO A 729 -65.74 -39.83 -9.08
N ALA A 730 -66.84 -39.92 -9.81
CA ALA A 730 -68.19 -40.02 -9.25
C ALA A 730 -68.27 -41.23 -8.31
N CYS A 731 -68.50 -41.02 -7.05
CA CYS A 731 -68.94 -42.05 -6.12
C CYS A 731 -70.41 -42.37 -6.43
N ALA A 732 -70.68 -43.67 -6.64
CA ALA A 732 -71.95 -44.27 -6.99
C ALA A 732 -73.11 -43.87 -6.10
N ALA A 733 -74.22 -43.64 -6.75
CA ALA A 733 -75.55 -43.45 -6.14
C ALA A 733 -75.99 -44.64 -5.27
N SER A 734 -76.48 -44.36 -4.11
CA SER A 734 -77.47 -45.23 -3.46
C SER A 734 -78.73 -44.43 -3.18
N THR A 735 -79.73 -44.82 -3.90
CA THR A 735 -81.13 -44.49 -3.75
C THR A 735 -81.71 -44.87 -2.41
N THR A 736 -82.44 -43.99 -1.76
CA THR A 736 -83.66 -44.31 -1.07
C THR A 736 -84.59 -43.07 -1.03
N VAL A 737 -85.79 -43.40 -1.42
CA VAL A 737 -87.03 -42.63 -1.55
C VAL A 737 -87.58 -42.30 -0.16
N GLU A 738 -88.15 -41.12 0.08
CA GLU A 738 -89.55 -40.87 0.44
C GLU A 738 -89.80 -39.41 0.87
N ALA A 739 -90.90 -38.88 0.32
CA ALA A 739 -91.49 -37.57 0.58
C ALA A 739 -92.52 -37.70 1.73
N PRO A 740 -93.46 -36.76 1.98
CA PRO A 740 -93.41 -35.30 2.10
C PRO A 740 -94.08 -34.80 3.41
N ALA A 741 -94.05 -33.53 3.69
CA ALA A 741 -95.16 -32.74 4.24
C ALA A 741 -94.82 -31.31 4.65
N THR A 742 -95.59 -30.41 4.18
CA THR A 742 -95.80 -29.00 4.40
C THR A 742 -96.58 -28.76 5.72
N PRO A 743 -97.01 -27.53 6.21
CA PRO A 743 -96.42 -26.19 6.11
C PRO A 743 -96.54 -25.34 7.40
N ALA A 744 -96.42 -24.05 7.26
CA ALA A 744 -96.91 -22.91 8.07
C ALA A 744 -95.91 -22.41 9.17
N ALA A 745 -95.74 -21.16 9.45
CA ALA A 745 -96.34 -19.88 9.10
C ALA A 745 -95.33 -18.76 9.54
N ALA A 746 -95.36 -17.65 8.83
CA ALA A 746 -94.87 -16.35 9.28
C ALA A 746 -95.81 -15.79 10.43
N PRO A 747 -95.65 -14.64 11.08
CA PRO A 747 -95.08 -13.38 10.52
C PRO A 747 -94.45 -12.42 11.52
N ALA A 748 -93.99 -11.28 10.92
CA ALA A 748 -93.95 -9.90 11.40
C ALA A 748 -92.99 -9.48 12.52
N ALA A 749 -92.47 -8.35 12.61
CA ALA A 749 -92.53 -7.07 11.96
C ALA A 749 -91.44 -6.16 12.54
N THR A 750 -90.93 -5.31 11.75
CA THR A 750 -90.30 -4.01 11.93
C THR A 750 -90.77 -3.16 13.18
N PRO A 751 -90.21 -2.02 13.64
CA PRO A 751 -89.31 -1.11 12.91
C PRO A 751 -88.22 -0.34 13.76
N ALA A 752 -87.41 0.34 12.99
CA ALA A 752 -86.91 1.73 13.08
C ALA A 752 -86.34 2.34 14.39
N ALA A 753 -85.18 2.93 14.30
CA ALA A 753 -84.99 4.39 14.23
C ALA A 753 -83.50 4.75 14.41
N ALA A 754 -82.98 5.54 13.50
CA ALA A 754 -81.83 6.44 13.69
C ALA A 754 -82.31 7.66 14.54
N PRO A 755 -81.48 8.71 14.87
CA PRO A 755 -80.22 9.14 14.33
C PRO A 755 -79.30 9.87 15.33
N ALA A 756 -78.18 10.47 14.72
CA ALA A 756 -77.50 11.70 15.09
C ALA A 756 -76.44 11.61 16.20
N ALA A 757 -75.32 12.16 16.10
CA ALA A 757 -74.60 13.21 15.46
C ALA A 757 -73.36 13.52 16.29
N ALA A 758 -72.36 13.89 15.62
CA ALA A 758 -71.05 14.43 15.98
C ALA A 758 -71.07 15.45 17.18
N PRO A 759 -69.93 15.90 17.70
CA PRO A 759 -68.87 16.48 16.88
C PRO A 759 -67.51 15.73 16.89
#